data_e231fcd129d23d2a02439b8d424e55d1
#
_entry.id   e231fcd129d23d2a02439b8d424e55d1
#
_cell.length_a   1.000
_cell.length_b   1.000
_cell.length_c   1.000
_cell.angle_alpha   90.00
_cell.angle_beta   90.00
_cell.angle_gamma   90.00
#
_symmetry.space_group_name_H-M   'P 1'
#
loop_
_entity.id
_entity.type
_entity.pdbx_description
1 polymer ?
#
loop_
_entity_poly.entity_id
_entity_poly.type
_entity_poly.pdbx_seq_one_letter_code
_entity_poly.pdbx_strand_id
1 'polypeptide(L)'
;MEQILRRKEMAEIILLPVRHHSPACAWHIVRMIEKLKPDAVLIEGPENAGSLISAMIHEETKAPFAVYYSYQDQAGEIGGGEEYYKCYYPFLDYSPELAALRTCRDLGIPGNFMDLPYREILAACEKSRSEGLTGDRLLSDGRFFQKLCQKTGLRSFDEFWEKYFEIQGLCMESETWFEMLLGYCRMIREDTPPEQICSEGCEAREQFMAGRLKKKAAEVGEEGLVLGITGGFHTPALAEYLREQTKLKEWKEQAKKGEEGIYLMPYSMEETDAWGGYASGMPFPGFYQRIWEKLEENKEKEQPQKGVYEGAVLDFLIETGRDGRKKDGVPTTYDEICALDQARGLASLRDKREPGAWELKDAVLSSFIKGECSLSSDKPLRILKKHMTGTRLGKLCKQAEVPPLIQDFERQCARFGIRSRSAMEIKRVLTPFSNEKHREESKFLNRMVFLQTEFARKTKGPDLRLGRDRNMMRETWICRFRPSVAAALMDVSVRGAVIEEAVTSLVREELKTESDAGKAALLLTSVFEMGLDQEMEPVYEAVSRIILEDTRFFAVAEALSRLRMLKELQGLYRVNLPFEWLIAGCYEKLVILLPSMARIKDEDLESAMKAMKLLYQTGGQTGCSREAYFEALERMREDGKLHPGLEGCIHGILFGCGREEAYEAEAAGRGYITGTREQLLKTAVFLRGLFFTARDLIFMGQGMIPMLDAFFSQVEDGEFLELLPQLRLAFGAFTPGELKRVGNLAAGLHREKSLEKETSPVFPGVFAYGKELENFVKLSMEGEPDER
;
A
#
# COMPACT_ATOMS: atom_id res chain seq x y z
N MET A 1 7.12 -42.23 14.03
CA MET A 1 6.73 -41.37 15.19
C MET A 1 7.74 -41.60 16.27
N GLU A 2 8.53 -40.60 16.65
CA GLU A 2 9.43 -40.73 17.77
C GLU A 2 8.65 -40.73 19.08
N GLN A 3 8.36 -41.92 19.60
CA GLN A 3 7.94 -42.12 21.00
C GLN A 3 9.13 -41.72 21.89
N ILE A 4 9.03 -40.55 22.49
CA ILE A 4 10.07 -40.07 23.39
C ILE A 4 9.67 -40.41 24.79
N LEU A 5 10.26 -41.51 25.26
CA LEU A 5 10.43 -41.94 26.66
C LEU A 5 9.19 -42.15 27.53
N ARG A 6 8.83 -43.41 27.72
CA ARG A 6 8.26 -43.86 29.00
C ARG A 6 9.40 -43.81 30.05
N ARG A 7 9.45 -42.77 30.85
CA ARG A 7 10.20 -42.78 32.11
C ARG A 7 9.26 -43.28 33.22
N LYS A 8 9.75 -44.08 34.14
CA LYS A 8 9.04 -44.34 35.39
C LYS A 8 8.78 -42.97 36.04
N GLU A 9 7.51 -42.63 36.27
CA GLU A 9 7.00 -41.41 36.93
C GLU A 9 6.55 -40.22 36.05
N MET A 10 6.52 -40.33 34.70
CA MET A 10 6.07 -39.23 33.81
C MET A 10 5.24 -39.73 32.62
N ALA A 11 4.29 -38.92 32.15
CA ALA A 11 3.52 -39.22 30.96
C ALA A 11 4.40 -39.37 29.70
N GLU A 12 3.91 -40.09 28.72
CA GLU A 12 4.51 -40.16 27.40
C GLU A 12 4.41 -38.80 26.70
N ILE A 13 5.50 -38.36 26.06
CA ILE A 13 5.51 -37.10 25.27
C ILE A 13 5.68 -37.44 23.81
N ILE A 14 4.76 -36.95 22.98
CA ILE A 14 4.81 -37.05 21.52
C ILE A 14 4.95 -35.65 20.94
N LEU A 15 5.96 -35.44 20.08
CA LEU A 15 6.18 -34.18 19.38
C LEU A 15 5.68 -34.23 17.93
N LEU A 16 4.93 -33.22 17.53
CA LEU A 16 4.37 -33.07 16.20
C LEU A 16 4.91 -31.79 15.57
N PRO A 17 5.79 -31.90 14.53
CA PRO A 17 6.30 -30.75 13.81
C PRO A 17 5.22 -30.13 12.95
N VAL A 18 5.22 -28.80 12.81
CA VAL A 18 4.33 -28.08 11.89
C VAL A 18 5.11 -27.06 11.07
N ARG A 19 4.57 -26.73 9.90
CA ARG A 19 4.76 -25.46 9.23
C ARG A 19 3.54 -24.60 9.53
N HIS A 20 3.78 -23.36 9.93
CA HIS A 20 2.72 -22.41 10.24
C HIS A 20 1.81 -22.18 9.02
N HIS A 21 0.52 -22.02 9.24
CA HIS A 21 -0.49 -21.77 8.20
C HIS A 21 -0.52 -22.80 7.05
N SER A 22 -0.25 -24.07 7.37
CA SER A 22 -0.36 -25.19 6.44
C SER A 22 -1.66 -25.98 6.69
N PRO A 23 -2.59 -26.05 5.72
CA PRO A 23 -3.80 -26.84 5.85
C PRO A 23 -3.55 -28.31 6.11
N ALA A 24 -2.53 -28.91 5.47
CA ALA A 24 -2.17 -30.30 5.71
C ALA A 24 -1.64 -30.53 7.11
N CYS A 25 -0.82 -29.63 7.65
CA CYS A 25 -0.41 -29.66 9.07
C CYS A 25 -1.64 -29.65 9.99
N ALA A 26 -2.55 -28.70 9.78
CA ALA A 26 -3.77 -28.59 10.59
C ALA A 26 -4.62 -29.85 10.50
N TRP A 27 -4.81 -30.39 9.29
CA TRP A 27 -5.56 -31.62 9.06
C TRP A 27 -5.00 -32.82 9.83
N HIS A 28 -3.67 -33.04 9.74
CA HIS A 28 -3.03 -34.15 10.43
C HIS A 28 -2.97 -33.96 11.95
N ILE A 29 -2.80 -32.72 12.43
CA ILE A 29 -2.88 -32.40 13.86
C ILE A 29 -4.23 -32.72 14.45
N VAL A 30 -5.33 -32.28 13.78
CA VAL A 30 -6.69 -32.58 14.24
C VAL A 30 -6.89 -34.09 14.35
N ARG A 31 -6.52 -34.86 13.31
CA ARG A 31 -6.63 -36.32 13.30
C ARG A 31 -5.81 -37.01 14.39
N MET A 32 -4.61 -36.51 14.65
CA MET A 32 -3.77 -37.05 15.71
C MET A 32 -4.36 -36.81 17.10
N ILE A 33 -4.89 -35.62 17.37
CA ILE A 33 -5.55 -35.31 18.64
C ILE A 33 -6.81 -36.17 18.82
N GLU A 34 -7.67 -36.29 17.78
CA GLU A 34 -8.87 -37.12 17.80
C GLU A 34 -8.56 -38.62 18.03
N LYS A 35 -7.45 -39.12 17.44
CA LYS A 35 -7.02 -40.51 17.53
C LYS A 35 -6.39 -40.83 18.89
N LEU A 36 -5.47 -39.98 19.34
CA LEU A 36 -4.66 -40.23 20.53
C LEU A 36 -5.35 -39.81 21.83
N LYS A 37 -6.25 -38.82 21.77
CA LYS A 37 -6.96 -38.26 22.94
C LYS A 37 -6.03 -37.97 24.13
N PRO A 38 -5.01 -37.09 23.94
CA PRO A 38 -4.03 -36.83 24.96
C PRO A 38 -4.63 -36.13 26.18
N ASP A 39 -3.97 -36.27 27.34
CA ASP A 39 -4.38 -35.60 28.58
C ASP A 39 -4.06 -34.10 28.57
N ALA A 40 -3.09 -33.67 27.73
CA ALA A 40 -2.79 -32.26 27.52
C ALA A 40 -2.11 -32.05 26.16
N VAL A 41 -2.33 -30.87 25.60
CA VAL A 41 -1.66 -30.39 24.37
C VAL A 41 -0.92 -29.08 24.69
N LEU A 42 0.38 -29.07 24.45
CA LEU A 42 1.21 -27.87 24.55
C LEU A 42 1.63 -27.42 23.15
N ILE A 43 1.46 -26.15 22.88
CA ILE A 43 1.60 -25.56 21.54
C ILE A 43 2.65 -24.46 21.58
N GLU A 44 3.52 -24.41 20.58
CA GLU A 44 4.44 -23.27 20.41
C GLU A 44 3.69 -21.95 20.33
N GLY A 45 4.05 -21.04 21.15
CA GLY A 45 3.51 -19.70 21.30
C GLY A 45 3.81 -19.17 22.69
N PRO A 46 4.01 -17.85 22.85
CA PRO A 46 4.36 -17.23 24.12
C PRO A 46 3.36 -17.58 25.22
N GLU A 47 3.85 -18.14 26.32
CA GLU A 47 2.99 -18.65 27.39
C GLU A 47 2.11 -17.56 28.03
N ASN A 48 2.57 -16.30 28.02
CA ASN A 48 1.83 -15.17 28.57
C ASN A 48 0.60 -14.78 27.72
N ALA A 49 0.44 -15.30 26.49
CA ALA A 49 -0.80 -15.21 25.71
C ALA A 49 -1.86 -16.24 26.10
N GLY A 50 -1.58 -17.13 27.05
CA GLY A 50 -2.52 -18.16 27.49
C GLY A 50 -3.87 -17.62 27.96
N SER A 51 -3.92 -16.43 28.55
CA SER A 51 -5.16 -15.75 28.95
C SER A 51 -6.12 -15.42 27.79
N LEU A 52 -5.60 -15.31 26.57
CA LEU A 52 -6.37 -14.99 25.37
C LEU A 52 -7.00 -16.23 24.72
N ILE A 53 -6.57 -17.44 25.05
CA ILE A 53 -7.01 -18.69 24.41
C ILE A 53 -8.55 -18.80 24.43
N SER A 54 -9.19 -18.47 25.55
CA SER A 54 -10.65 -18.55 25.68
C SER A 54 -11.37 -17.65 24.67
N ALA A 55 -10.84 -16.47 24.40
CA ALA A 55 -11.38 -15.55 23.38
C ALA A 55 -11.05 -16.01 21.95
N MET A 56 -9.86 -16.61 21.74
CA MET A 56 -9.43 -17.12 20.43
C MET A 56 -10.31 -18.26 19.93
N ILE A 57 -10.69 -19.19 20.82
CA ILE A 57 -11.52 -20.36 20.47
C ILE A 57 -13.01 -20.13 20.66
N HIS A 58 -13.43 -18.92 21.03
CA HIS A 58 -14.85 -18.60 21.20
C HIS A 58 -15.60 -18.70 19.88
N GLU A 59 -16.84 -19.19 19.89
CA GLU A 59 -17.64 -19.42 18.66
C GLU A 59 -17.89 -18.16 17.82
N GLU A 60 -18.00 -17.00 18.48
CA GLU A 60 -18.17 -15.71 17.79
C GLU A 60 -16.88 -15.19 17.17
N THR A 61 -15.71 -15.70 17.58
CA THR A 61 -14.42 -15.30 17.03
C THR A 61 -14.17 -16.02 15.70
N LYS A 62 -14.00 -15.24 14.64
CA LYS A 62 -13.75 -15.72 13.27
C LYS A 62 -12.38 -15.26 12.81
N ALA A 63 -11.57 -16.19 12.34
CA ALA A 63 -10.28 -15.91 11.74
C ALA A 63 -10.43 -15.19 10.36
N PRO A 64 -9.42 -14.43 9.92
CA PRO A 64 -8.10 -14.24 10.54
C PRO A 64 -8.11 -13.25 11.71
N PHE A 65 -7.38 -13.56 12.76
CA PHE A 65 -7.08 -12.65 13.85
C PHE A 65 -5.62 -12.83 14.27
N ALA A 66 -5.05 -11.86 15.00
CA ALA A 66 -3.69 -11.98 15.50
C ALA A 66 -3.63 -11.72 17.00
N VAL A 67 -2.69 -12.38 17.68
CA VAL A 67 -2.20 -11.94 18.96
C VAL A 67 -1.12 -10.91 18.69
N TYR A 68 -1.32 -9.72 19.19
CA TYR A 68 -0.37 -8.61 19.11
C TYR A 68 0.43 -8.54 20.40
N TYR A 69 1.74 -8.49 20.26
CA TYR A 69 2.68 -8.29 21.35
C TYR A 69 3.36 -6.94 21.18
N SER A 70 3.45 -6.18 22.25
CA SER A 70 4.24 -4.96 22.33
C SER A 70 5.10 -4.97 23.59
N TYR A 71 6.32 -4.45 23.46
CA TYR A 71 7.22 -4.26 24.58
C TYR A 71 7.99 -2.95 24.42
N GLN A 72 7.95 -2.11 25.44
CA GLN A 72 8.74 -0.89 25.50
C GLN A 72 9.98 -1.12 26.37
N ASP A 73 11.14 -1.14 25.73
CA ASP A 73 12.44 -1.25 26.40
C ASP A 73 12.90 0.09 26.95
N GLN A 74 12.34 0.48 28.12
CA GLN A 74 12.69 1.75 28.76
C GLN A 74 14.12 1.78 29.31
N ALA A 75 14.70 0.60 29.58
CA ALA A 75 16.04 0.47 30.15
C ALA A 75 17.13 0.35 29.09
N GLY A 76 16.79 0.19 27.81
CA GLY A 76 17.75 0.01 26.72
C GLY A 76 18.52 -1.31 26.78
N GLU A 77 17.95 -2.36 27.39
CA GLU A 77 18.64 -3.65 27.63
C GLU A 77 18.74 -4.50 26.37
N ILE A 78 17.79 -4.34 25.44
CA ILE A 78 17.70 -5.12 24.20
C ILE A 78 18.41 -4.40 23.06
N GLY A 79 18.14 -3.09 22.86
CA GLY A 79 18.64 -2.32 21.72
C GLY A 79 19.69 -1.25 22.03
N GLY A 80 20.02 -1.02 23.30
CA GLY A 80 20.95 0.05 23.72
C GLY A 80 20.36 1.45 23.77
N GLY A 81 19.04 1.60 23.58
CA GLY A 81 18.25 2.82 23.70
C GLY A 81 16.82 2.54 24.05
N GLU A 82 16.01 3.60 24.29
CA GLU A 82 14.58 3.45 24.48
C GLU A 82 13.93 3.07 23.13
N GLU A 83 13.60 1.79 22.96
CA GLU A 83 13.02 1.25 21.75
C GLU A 83 11.67 0.57 22.03
N TYR A 84 10.82 0.57 21.01
CA TYR A 84 9.50 -0.06 21.06
C TYR A 84 9.47 -1.24 20.09
N TYR A 85 9.31 -2.45 20.66
CA TYR A 85 9.24 -3.71 19.92
C TYR A 85 7.80 -4.19 19.79
N LYS A 86 7.47 -4.76 18.65
CA LYS A 86 6.13 -5.24 18.34
C LYS A 86 6.18 -6.46 17.45
N CYS A 87 5.21 -7.35 17.64
CA CYS A 87 5.07 -8.55 16.82
C CYS A 87 3.62 -8.95 16.69
N TYR A 88 3.26 -9.45 15.52
CA TYR A 88 1.97 -10.06 15.23
C TYR A 88 2.12 -11.56 15.11
N TYR A 89 1.24 -12.29 15.79
CA TYR A 89 1.13 -13.74 15.68
C TYR A 89 -0.25 -14.08 15.12
N PRO A 90 -0.39 -14.15 13.77
CA PRO A 90 -1.69 -14.32 13.14
C PRO A 90 -2.16 -15.76 13.19
N PHE A 91 -3.49 -15.92 13.17
CA PHE A 91 -4.19 -17.20 13.12
C PHE A 91 -5.22 -17.18 11.99
N LEU A 92 -5.15 -18.18 11.15
CA LEU A 92 -6.13 -18.52 10.12
C LEU A 92 -6.93 -19.75 10.58
N ASP A 93 -8.09 -20.02 9.99
CA ASP A 93 -8.89 -21.21 10.37
C ASP A 93 -8.09 -22.51 10.22
N TYR A 94 -7.14 -22.54 9.30
CA TYR A 94 -6.26 -23.67 9.01
C TYR A 94 -4.86 -23.53 9.63
N SER A 95 -4.66 -22.61 10.57
CA SER A 95 -3.42 -22.60 11.37
C SER A 95 -3.38 -23.83 12.27
N PRO A 96 -2.33 -24.66 12.22
CA PRO A 96 -2.25 -25.90 13.01
C PRO A 96 -2.49 -25.67 14.49
N GLU A 97 -1.98 -24.55 15.01
CA GLU A 97 -2.10 -24.13 16.41
C GLU A 97 -3.56 -23.84 16.79
N LEU A 98 -4.27 -23.07 15.95
CA LEU A 98 -5.68 -22.74 16.19
C LEU A 98 -6.58 -23.96 16.00
N ALA A 99 -6.30 -24.78 14.99
CA ALA A 99 -7.02 -26.03 14.76
C ALA A 99 -6.84 -26.98 15.97
N ALA A 100 -5.63 -27.08 16.50
CA ALA A 100 -5.35 -27.85 17.72
C ALA A 100 -6.13 -27.33 18.93
N LEU A 101 -6.10 -26.01 19.19
CA LEU A 101 -6.82 -25.40 20.31
C LEU A 101 -8.34 -25.61 20.22
N ARG A 102 -8.92 -25.47 19.03
CA ARG A 102 -10.35 -25.72 18.78
C ARG A 102 -10.71 -27.19 19.01
N THR A 103 -9.88 -28.11 18.50
CA THR A 103 -10.09 -29.56 18.70
C THR A 103 -9.97 -29.92 20.17
N CYS A 104 -9.02 -29.35 20.90
CA CYS A 104 -8.87 -29.50 22.35
C CYS A 104 -10.13 -29.04 23.09
N ARG A 105 -10.69 -27.87 22.74
CA ARG A 105 -11.96 -27.38 23.30
C ARG A 105 -13.08 -28.39 23.08
N ASP A 106 -13.23 -28.85 21.83
CA ASP A 106 -14.34 -29.72 21.43
C ASP A 106 -14.27 -31.11 22.11
N LEU A 107 -13.07 -31.57 22.46
CA LEU A 107 -12.82 -32.81 23.17
C LEU A 107 -12.66 -32.64 24.69
N GLY A 108 -12.68 -31.42 25.22
CA GLY A 108 -12.47 -31.13 26.64
C GLY A 108 -11.04 -31.36 27.12
N ILE A 109 -10.05 -31.30 26.22
CA ILE A 109 -8.62 -31.50 26.51
C ILE A 109 -7.97 -30.12 26.83
N PRO A 110 -7.12 -30.02 27.87
CA PRO A 110 -6.39 -28.78 28.15
C PRO A 110 -5.37 -28.45 27.03
N GLY A 111 -5.51 -27.30 26.39
CA GLY A 111 -4.58 -26.78 25.41
C GLY A 111 -3.94 -25.46 25.89
N ASN A 112 -2.60 -25.35 25.86
CA ASN A 112 -1.88 -24.18 26.37
C ASN A 112 -0.67 -23.84 25.49
N PHE A 113 -0.26 -22.56 25.49
CA PHE A 113 1.02 -22.15 24.92
C PHE A 113 2.19 -22.49 25.88
N MET A 114 3.37 -22.76 25.30
CA MET A 114 4.53 -23.25 26.06
C MET A 114 5.86 -22.56 25.76
N ASP A 115 5.90 -21.58 24.88
CA ASP A 115 7.14 -20.87 24.52
C ASP A 115 7.42 -19.69 25.45
N LEU A 116 8.65 -19.16 25.38
CA LEU A 116 9.08 -17.99 26.14
C LEU A 116 8.12 -16.81 25.94
N PRO A 117 7.91 -15.97 26.97
CA PRO A 117 7.26 -14.66 26.78
C PRO A 117 7.97 -13.84 25.72
N TYR A 118 7.21 -13.00 24.97
CA TYR A 118 7.76 -12.26 23.83
C TYR A 118 9.01 -11.44 24.18
N ARG A 119 9.01 -10.72 25.30
CA ARG A 119 10.17 -9.93 25.73
C ARG A 119 11.43 -10.80 25.94
N GLU A 120 11.25 -12.02 26.42
CA GLU A 120 12.36 -12.96 26.66
C GLU A 120 12.88 -13.53 25.33
N ILE A 121 12.00 -13.72 24.34
CA ILE A 121 12.40 -14.08 22.99
C ILE A 121 13.26 -12.96 22.39
N LEU A 122 12.83 -11.69 22.53
CA LEU A 122 13.59 -10.53 22.06
C LEU A 122 14.99 -10.46 22.73
N ALA A 123 15.06 -10.73 24.03
CA ALA A 123 16.33 -10.74 24.76
C ALA A 123 17.26 -11.88 24.32
N ALA A 124 16.70 -13.01 23.89
CA ALA A 124 17.46 -14.16 23.40
C ALA A 124 17.94 -14.03 21.95
N CYS A 125 17.30 -13.15 21.14
CA CYS A 125 17.64 -12.95 19.73
C CYS A 125 18.65 -11.80 19.54
N GLU A 126 19.76 -12.05 18.83
CA GLU A 126 20.75 -11.04 18.51
C GLU A 126 20.46 -10.32 17.18
N LYS A 127 19.85 -10.98 16.20
CA LYS A 127 19.74 -10.50 14.80
C LYS A 127 18.36 -10.13 14.29
N SER A 128 17.30 -10.80 14.69
CA SER A 128 15.98 -10.61 14.03
C SER A 128 14.96 -9.92 14.92
N ARG A 129 15.32 -8.75 15.44
CA ARG A 129 14.44 -7.97 16.32
C ARG A 129 13.19 -7.38 15.64
N SER A 130 13.13 -7.39 14.30
CA SER A 130 12.04 -6.79 13.51
C SER A 130 11.15 -7.79 12.76
N GLU A 131 11.52 -9.08 12.73
CA GLU A 131 10.79 -10.12 12.01
C GLU A 131 9.94 -10.97 12.97
N GLY A 132 8.78 -11.47 12.50
CA GLY A 132 7.80 -12.16 13.35
C GLY A 132 8.36 -13.39 14.06
N LEU A 133 7.76 -13.73 15.21
CA LEU A 133 8.14 -14.85 16.10
C LEU A 133 8.09 -16.24 15.45
N THR A 134 7.40 -16.38 14.34
CA THR A 134 7.16 -17.62 13.61
C THR A 134 7.96 -17.62 12.32
N GLY A 135 9.26 -17.77 12.40
CA GLY A 135 10.14 -17.78 11.24
C GLY A 135 10.22 -19.13 10.54
N ASP A 136 9.36 -19.42 9.55
CA ASP A 136 9.57 -20.57 8.64
C ASP A 136 10.81 -20.38 7.72
N ARG A 137 11.48 -19.22 7.82
CA ARG A 137 12.68 -18.91 7.04
C ARG A 137 13.78 -19.94 7.22
N LEU A 138 13.98 -20.42 8.44
CA LEU A 138 14.96 -21.46 8.71
C LEU A 138 14.65 -22.79 8.02
N LEU A 139 13.37 -23.05 7.68
CA LEU A 139 12.98 -24.22 6.90
C LEU A 139 13.27 -24.09 5.40
N SER A 140 13.44 -22.87 4.91
CA SER A 140 13.57 -22.56 3.47
C SER A 140 14.97 -22.14 3.01
N ASP A 141 15.81 -21.58 3.90
CA ASP A 141 17.05 -20.89 3.51
C ASP A 141 18.30 -21.79 3.48
N GLY A 142 18.18 -23.08 3.85
CA GLY A 142 19.30 -24.00 3.94
C GLY A 142 19.93 -24.38 2.59
N ARG A 143 21.24 -24.68 2.57
CA ARG A 143 21.95 -25.22 1.39
C ARG A 143 21.33 -26.54 0.91
N PHE A 144 20.81 -27.31 1.83
CA PHE A 144 20.08 -28.55 1.54
C PHE A 144 18.89 -28.27 0.64
N PHE A 145 18.05 -27.27 0.98
CA PHE A 145 16.89 -26.91 0.19
C PHE A 145 17.27 -26.38 -1.20
N GLN A 146 18.32 -25.55 -1.32
CA GLN A 146 18.80 -25.08 -2.63
C GLN A 146 19.21 -26.24 -3.55
N LYS A 147 19.92 -27.25 -3.03
CA LYS A 147 20.26 -28.46 -3.76
C LYS A 147 19.03 -29.29 -4.14
N LEU A 148 18.05 -29.32 -3.25
CA LEU A 148 16.79 -30.04 -3.50
C LEU A 148 16.00 -29.38 -4.65
N CYS A 149 15.86 -28.05 -4.66
CA CYS A 149 15.27 -27.30 -5.76
C CYS A 149 15.99 -27.53 -7.10
N GLN A 150 17.31 -27.50 -7.11
CA GLN A 150 18.09 -27.77 -8.32
C GLN A 150 17.85 -29.19 -8.89
N LYS A 151 17.69 -30.20 -8.00
CA LYS A 151 17.44 -31.58 -8.44
C LYS A 151 16.00 -31.83 -8.86
N THR A 152 15.04 -31.17 -8.24
CA THR A 152 13.60 -31.37 -8.48
C THR A 152 13.02 -30.43 -9.54
N GLY A 153 13.74 -29.38 -9.94
CA GLY A 153 13.28 -28.36 -10.89
C GLY A 153 12.17 -27.47 -10.35
N LEU A 154 11.96 -27.42 -9.03
CA LEU A 154 10.95 -26.58 -8.38
C LEU A 154 11.47 -25.14 -8.20
N ARG A 155 10.55 -24.16 -8.31
CA ARG A 155 10.88 -22.72 -8.37
C ARG A 155 11.09 -22.12 -6.97
N SER A 156 10.42 -22.66 -5.94
CA SER A 156 10.46 -22.11 -4.59
C SER A 156 10.16 -23.16 -3.52
N PHE A 157 10.41 -22.79 -2.25
CA PHE A 157 10.03 -23.58 -1.09
C PHE A 157 8.53 -23.84 -1.03
N ASP A 158 7.72 -22.84 -1.35
CA ASP A 158 6.26 -22.97 -1.30
C ASP A 158 5.75 -23.95 -2.35
N GLU A 159 6.33 -23.95 -3.58
CA GLU A 159 5.99 -24.95 -4.60
C GLU A 159 6.41 -26.38 -4.20
N PHE A 160 7.58 -26.51 -3.55
CA PHE A 160 8.04 -27.78 -3.00
C PHE A 160 7.10 -28.26 -1.88
N TRP A 161 6.75 -27.37 -0.94
CA TRP A 161 5.83 -27.69 0.14
C TRP A 161 4.47 -28.10 -0.38
N GLU A 162 3.88 -27.32 -1.31
CA GLU A 162 2.60 -27.62 -1.92
C GLU A 162 2.59 -29.00 -2.58
N LYS A 163 3.65 -29.36 -3.31
CA LYS A 163 3.71 -30.67 -3.96
C LYS A 163 3.77 -31.82 -2.98
N TYR A 164 4.72 -31.81 -2.05
CA TYR A 164 5.06 -32.98 -1.24
C TYR A 164 4.28 -33.04 0.08
N PHE A 165 4.10 -31.93 0.76
CA PHE A 165 3.48 -31.89 2.08
C PHE A 165 1.99 -31.53 2.05
N GLU A 166 1.54 -30.75 1.10
CA GLU A 166 0.12 -30.41 0.94
C GLU A 166 -0.59 -31.45 0.04
N ILE A 167 -0.40 -31.41 -1.30
CA ILE A 167 -1.20 -32.21 -2.23
C ILE A 167 -0.95 -33.72 -2.05
N GLN A 168 0.32 -34.16 -1.99
CA GLN A 168 0.62 -35.57 -1.74
C GLN A 168 0.42 -35.93 -0.27
N GLY A 169 0.77 -35.02 0.63
CA GLY A 169 0.72 -35.19 2.07
C GLY A 169 -0.68 -35.49 2.57
N LEU A 170 -1.69 -34.75 2.16
CA LEU A 170 -3.09 -34.95 2.57
C LEU A 170 -3.60 -36.38 2.29
N CYS A 171 -3.01 -37.10 1.35
CA CYS A 171 -3.37 -38.47 1.02
C CYS A 171 -2.64 -39.53 1.84
N MET A 172 -1.75 -39.15 2.75
CA MET A 172 -0.99 -40.06 3.60
C MET A 172 -1.67 -40.33 4.93
N GLU A 173 -1.31 -41.44 5.56
CA GLU A 173 -1.63 -41.64 6.97
C GLU A 173 -0.84 -40.63 7.84
N SER A 174 -1.47 -40.09 8.88
CA SER A 174 -0.92 -39.00 9.67
C SER A 174 0.44 -39.32 10.28
N GLU A 175 0.64 -40.54 10.76
CA GLU A 175 1.92 -40.97 11.32
C GLU A 175 3.05 -40.96 10.27
N THR A 176 2.79 -41.52 9.11
CA THR A 176 3.76 -41.52 7.98
C THR A 176 4.07 -40.11 7.52
N TRP A 177 3.08 -39.25 7.49
CA TRP A 177 3.23 -37.85 7.12
C TRP A 177 4.15 -37.10 8.12
N PHE A 178 3.92 -37.28 9.43
CA PHE A 178 4.78 -36.68 10.47
C PHE A 178 6.21 -37.24 10.46
N GLU A 179 6.39 -38.53 10.14
CA GLU A 179 7.72 -39.11 9.97
C GLU A 179 8.49 -38.48 8.81
N MET A 180 7.82 -38.27 7.68
CA MET A 180 8.39 -37.60 6.52
C MET A 180 8.77 -36.14 6.85
N LEU A 181 7.87 -35.39 7.50
CA LEU A 181 8.13 -34.00 7.87
C LEU A 181 9.27 -33.89 8.89
N LEU A 182 9.29 -34.74 9.92
CA LEU A 182 10.35 -34.76 10.91
C LEU A 182 11.72 -35.09 10.28
N GLY A 183 11.75 -36.03 9.32
CA GLY A 183 12.94 -36.33 8.54
C GLY A 183 13.47 -35.11 7.77
N TYR A 184 12.58 -34.35 7.14
CA TYR A 184 12.92 -33.08 6.46
C TYR A 184 13.48 -32.06 7.47
N CYS A 185 12.79 -31.87 8.61
CA CYS A 185 13.19 -30.91 9.64
C CYS A 185 14.58 -31.22 10.24
N ARG A 186 14.89 -32.50 10.42
CA ARG A 186 16.22 -32.95 10.89
C ARG A 186 17.32 -32.56 9.88
N MET A 187 17.12 -32.87 8.61
CA MET A 187 18.10 -32.52 7.58
C MET A 187 18.36 -31.02 7.48
N ILE A 188 17.31 -30.20 7.59
CA ILE A 188 17.48 -28.73 7.59
C ILE A 188 18.23 -28.29 8.84
N ARG A 189 17.89 -28.84 10.02
CA ARG A 189 18.55 -28.46 11.28
C ARG A 189 20.03 -28.80 11.26
N GLU A 190 20.42 -29.98 10.74
CA GLU A 190 21.82 -30.43 10.59
C GLU A 190 22.60 -29.54 9.60
N ASP A 191 21.95 -29.01 8.55
CA ASP A 191 22.57 -28.12 7.56
C ASP A 191 22.72 -26.66 8.04
N THR A 192 22.01 -26.29 9.12
CA THR A 192 22.02 -24.92 9.66
C THR A 192 23.23 -24.68 10.57
N PRO A 193 24.05 -23.64 10.36
CA PRO A 193 25.20 -23.34 11.20
C PRO A 193 24.81 -23.06 12.66
N PRO A 194 25.56 -23.60 13.65
CA PRO A 194 25.30 -23.40 15.09
C PRO A 194 25.23 -21.91 15.48
N GLU A 195 26.07 -21.06 14.86
CA GLU A 195 26.09 -19.63 15.13
C GLU A 195 24.75 -18.96 14.72
N GLN A 196 24.13 -19.44 13.64
CA GLN A 196 22.81 -18.96 13.21
C GLN A 196 21.72 -19.40 14.18
N ILE A 197 21.74 -20.64 14.63
CA ILE A 197 20.81 -21.18 15.63
C ILE A 197 20.87 -20.38 16.94
N CYS A 198 22.08 -20.07 17.40
CA CYS A 198 22.29 -19.25 18.59
C CYS A 198 21.81 -17.81 18.41
N SER A 199 22.18 -17.17 17.30
CA SER A 199 21.81 -15.76 17.02
C SER A 199 20.30 -15.52 16.83
N GLU A 200 19.55 -16.56 16.44
CA GLU A 200 18.09 -16.56 16.33
C GLU A 200 17.39 -16.90 17.66
N GLY A 201 18.14 -17.16 18.74
CA GLY A 201 17.59 -17.46 20.06
C GLY A 201 16.92 -18.83 20.17
N CYS A 202 17.12 -19.73 19.19
CA CYS A 202 16.45 -21.02 19.13
C CYS A 202 16.72 -21.89 20.36
N GLU A 203 17.99 -21.98 20.83
CA GLU A 203 18.35 -22.80 21.98
C GLU A 203 17.61 -22.42 23.27
N ALA A 204 17.47 -21.12 23.53
CA ALA A 204 16.78 -20.64 24.74
C ALA A 204 15.29 -21.02 24.72
N ARG A 205 14.62 -20.82 23.58
CA ARG A 205 13.23 -21.22 23.38
C ARG A 205 13.04 -22.74 23.54
N GLU A 206 13.89 -23.53 22.90
CA GLU A 206 13.84 -24.98 22.92
C GLU A 206 14.05 -25.55 24.34
N GLN A 207 15.03 -25.04 25.08
CA GLN A 207 15.24 -25.44 26.48
C GLN A 207 14.03 -25.09 27.37
N PHE A 208 13.44 -23.93 27.17
CA PHE A 208 12.26 -23.51 27.90
C PHE A 208 11.05 -24.41 27.59
N MET A 209 10.74 -24.61 26.29
CA MET A 209 9.67 -25.50 25.86
C MET A 209 9.83 -26.93 26.35
N ALA A 210 11.08 -27.48 26.31
CA ALA A 210 11.37 -28.80 26.86
C ALA A 210 11.10 -28.85 28.36
N GLY A 211 11.41 -27.79 29.09
CA GLY A 211 11.09 -27.66 30.53
C GLY A 211 9.60 -27.67 30.80
N ARG A 212 8.82 -26.97 29.99
CA ARG A 212 7.34 -26.93 30.08
C ARG A 212 6.73 -28.32 29.80
N LEU A 213 7.20 -28.99 28.74
CA LEU A 213 6.77 -30.34 28.38
C LEU A 213 7.07 -31.34 29.50
N LYS A 214 8.30 -31.35 30.06
CA LYS A 214 8.66 -32.23 31.19
C LYS A 214 7.82 -31.96 32.44
N LYS A 215 7.58 -30.67 32.76
CA LYS A 215 6.74 -30.29 33.88
C LYS A 215 5.30 -30.79 33.71
N LYS A 216 4.74 -30.60 32.51
CA LYS A 216 3.37 -31.04 32.21
C LYS A 216 3.24 -32.56 32.23
N ALA A 217 4.22 -33.28 31.70
CA ALA A 217 4.24 -34.74 31.73
C ALA A 217 4.33 -35.29 33.16
N ALA A 218 5.05 -34.60 34.04
CA ALA A 218 5.09 -34.97 35.48
C ALA A 218 3.74 -34.71 36.20
N GLU A 219 3.04 -33.62 35.83
CA GLU A 219 1.71 -33.30 36.37
C GLU A 219 0.67 -34.34 35.95
N VAL A 220 0.74 -34.81 34.70
CA VAL A 220 -0.21 -35.78 34.13
C VAL A 220 0.03 -37.18 34.70
N GLY A 221 1.28 -37.59 34.93
CA GLY A 221 1.62 -38.87 35.54
C GLY A 221 1.90 -40.02 34.54
N GLU A 222 2.35 -41.17 35.04
CA GLU A 222 2.94 -42.26 34.23
C GLU A 222 2.10 -42.84 33.12
N GLU A 223 0.78 -42.90 33.31
CA GLU A 223 -0.17 -43.52 32.34
C GLU A 223 -0.70 -42.51 31.31
N GLY A 224 -0.32 -41.24 31.45
CA GLY A 224 -0.87 -40.17 30.60
C GLY A 224 -0.05 -39.91 29.35
N LEU A 225 -0.61 -39.08 28.49
CA LEU A 225 -0.05 -38.68 27.22
C LEU A 225 -0.09 -37.14 27.06
N VAL A 226 1.07 -36.53 26.73
CA VAL A 226 1.19 -35.12 26.42
C VAL A 226 1.63 -34.93 24.96
N LEU A 227 0.90 -34.15 24.19
CA LEU A 227 1.31 -33.75 22.85
C LEU A 227 2.02 -32.39 22.91
N GLY A 228 3.17 -32.29 22.23
CA GLY A 228 3.86 -31.03 21.92
C GLY A 228 3.76 -30.70 20.45
N ILE A 229 3.16 -29.55 20.11
CA ILE A 229 3.04 -29.04 18.74
C ILE A 229 4.00 -27.87 18.58
N THR A 230 5.00 -28.03 17.71
CA THR A 230 6.09 -27.04 17.55
C THR A 230 6.44 -26.83 16.10
N GLY A 231 6.90 -25.64 15.75
CA GLY A 231 7.49 -25.39 14.45
C GLY A 231 8.55 -26.43 14.10
N GLY A 232 8.53 -26.87 12.86
CA GLY A 232 9.35 -28.01 12.40
C GLY A 232 10.84 -27.85 12.68
N PHE A 233 11.34 -26.61 12.68
CA PHE A 233 12.76 -26.35 12.96
C PHE A 233 13.16 -26.65 14.42
N HIS A 234 12.27 -26.44 15.39
CA HIS A 234 12.53 -26.66 16.82
C HIS A 234 12.34 -28.12 17.24
N THR A 235 11.47 -28.87 16.56
CA THR A 235 11.08 -30.23 16.97
C THR A 235 12.27 -31.21 17.14
N PRO A 236 13.26 -31.26 16.22
CA PRO A 236 14.40 -32.17 16.38
C PRO A 236 15.21 -31.93 17.67
N ALA A 237 15.52 -30.66 17.98
CA ALA A 237 16.27 -30.29 19.18
C ALA A 237 15.48 -30.57 20.45
N LEU A 238 14.17 -30.27 20.46
CA LEU A 238 13.28 -30.62 21.58
C LEU A 238 13.31 -32.13 21.86
N ALA A 239 13.30 -32.96 20.79
CA ALA A 239 13.41 -34.40 20.92
C ALA A 239 14.70 -34.82 21.62
N GLU A 240 15.83 -34.17 21.34
CA GLU A 240 17.12 -34.41 22.00
C GLU A 240 17.09 -33.97 23.46
N TYR A 241 16.63 -32.74 23.79
CA TYR A 241 16.51 -32.25 25.17
C TYR A 241 15.58 -33.12 26.03
N LEU A 242 14.57 -33.75 25.42
CA LEU A 242 13.67 -34.63 26.13
C LEU A 242 14.29 -36.03 26.39
N ARG A 243 15.14 -36.52 25.48
CA ARG A 243 15.86 -37.82 25.63
C ARG A 243 17.00 -37.77 26.62
N GLU A 244 17.77 -36.68 26.60
CA GLU A 244 18.93 -36.54 27.43
C GLU A 244 18.54 -36.30 28.91
N GLN A 245 19.38 -36.83 29.84
CA GLN A 245 19.26 -36.51 31.26
C GLN A 245 19.84 -35.11 31.61
N THR A 246 20.14 -34.31 30.62
CA THR A 246 20.72 -32.97 30.81
C THR A 246 19.81 -32.16 31.72
N LYS A 247 20.37 -31.59 32.79
CA LYS A 247 19.66 -30.58 33.58
C LYS A 247 19.41 -29.42 32.71
N LEU A 248 18.14 -29.23 32.31
CA LEU A 248 17.70 -28.00 31.62
C LEU A 248 18.07 -26.81 32.51
N LYS A 249 18.61 -25.78 31.93
CA LYS A 249 18.89 -24.54 32.68
C LYS A 249 17.55 -24.01 33.19
N GLU A 250 17.44 -23.73 34.48
CA GLU A 250 16.33 -22.98 35.01
C GLU A 250 16.31 -21.62 34.31
N TRP A 251 15.22 -21.33 33.61
CA TRP A 251 15.04 -20.02 32.94
C TRP A 251 14.98 -18.95 34.03
N LYS A 252 15.89 -18.00 33.96
CA LYS A 252 15.83 -16.77 34.75
C LYS A 252 15.43 -15.66 33.81
N GLU A 253 14.38 -14.90 34.15
CA GLU A 253 13.98 -13.73 33.41
C GLU A 253 15.21 -12.83 33.14
N GLN A 254 15.48 -12.57 31.87
CA GLN A 254 16.64 -11.77 31.43
C GLN A 254 16.24 -10.31 31.19
N ALA A 255 15.03 -10.07 30.67
CA ALA A 255 14.53 -8.71 30.45
C ALA A 255 13.89 -8.15 31.73
N LYS A 256 14.24 -6.91 32.11
CA LYS A 256 13.56 -6.21 33.18
C LYS A 256 12.13 -5.90 32.80
N LYS A 257 11.25 -5.74 33.80
CA LYS A 257 9.85 -5.38 33.58
C LYS A 257 9.76 -4.00 32.95
N GLY A 258 9.43 -3.97 31.64
CA GLY A 258 8.98 -2.79 30.90
C GLY A 258 7.44 -2.82 30.72
N GLU A 259 6.89 -1.85 29.99
CA GLU A 259 5.50 -1.90 29.59
C GLU A 259 5.32 -2.96 28.49
N GLU A 260 4.63 -4.04 28.85
CA GLU A 260 4.30 -5.14 27.96
C GLU A 260 2.80 -5.13 27.68
N GLY A 261 2.41 -5.19 26.39
CA GLY A 261 1.03 -5.32 25.96
C GLY A 261 0.81 -6.60 25.17
N ILE A 262 -0.27 -7.34 25.52
CA ILE A 262 -0.68 -8.53 24.78
C ILE A 262 -2.17 -8.41 24.51
N TYR A 263 -2.55 -8.36 23.22
CA TYR A 263 -3.91 -8.10 22.79
C TYR A 263 -4.33 -9.02 21.65
N LEU A 264 -5.61 -9.40 21.64
CA LEU A 264 -6.21 -10.05 20.50
C LEU A 264 -6.79 -8.98 19.58
N MET A 265 -6.50 -9.07 18.27
CA MET A 265 -7.01 -8.10 17.31
C MET A 265 -7.54 -8.78 16.04
N PRO A 266 -8.58 -8.21 15.38
CA PRO A 266 -8.95 -8.66 14.06
C PRO A 266 -7.78 -8.51 13.10
N TYR A 267 -7.65 -9.44 12.16
CA TYR A 267 -6.59 -9.41 11.16
C TYR A 267 -7.16 -9.67 9.77
N SER A 268 -6.41 -9.43 8.69
CA SER A 268 -6.86 -9.70 7.33
C SER A 268 -6.06 -10.81 6.67
N MET A 269 -6.66 -11.47 5.69
CA MET A 269 -5.92 -12.44 4.88
C MET A 269 -4.76 -11.79 4.12
N GLU A 270 -4.92 -10.54 3.71
CA GLU A 270 -3.89 -9.81 2.98
C GLU A 270 -2.62 -9.61 3.82
N GLU A 271 -2.79 -9.27 5.11
CA GLU A 271 -1.67 -9.10 6.04
C GLU A 271 -1.01 -10.44 6.43
N THR A 272 -1.69 -11.58 6.23
CA THR A 272 -1.11 -12.92 6.44
C THR A 272 -0.43 -13.49 5.21
N ASP A 273 -0.51 -12.81 4.06
CA ASP A 273 0.07 -13.30 2.81
C ASP A 273 1.60 -13.15 2.81
N ALA A 274 2.32 -14.27 2.85
CA ALA A 274 3.79 -14.28 2.78
C ALA A 274 4.32 -13.57 1.53
N TRP A 275 3.56 -13.56 0.44
CA TRP A 275 3.91 -12.78 -0.75
C TRP A 275 3.77 -11.27 -0.56
N GLY A 276 3.02 -10.82 0.44
CA GLY A 276 2.90 -9.43 0.87
C GLY A 276 4.04 -8.95 1.77
N GLY A 277 4.96 -9.85 2.17
CA GLY A 277 6.09 -9.55 3.05
C GLY A 277 5.94 -10.06 4.48
N TYR A 278 4.91 -10.85 4.78
CA TYR A 278 4.83 -11.54 6.07
C TYR A 278 5.87 -12.67 6.13
N ALA A 279 6.65 -12.72 7.22
CA ALA A 279 7.83 -13.58 7.30
C ALA A 279 7.55 -15.08 7.52
N SER A 280 6.30 -15.46 7.74
CA SER A 280 5.91 -16.84 8.08
C SER A 280 4.70 -17.32 7.29
N GLY A 281 4.58 -18.64 7.15
CA GLY A 281 3.43 -19.28 6.55
C GLY A 281 3.51 -19.45 5.04
N MET A 282 2.35 -19.59 4.42
CA MET A 282 2.23 -19.88 2.99
C MET A 282 1.69 -18.67 2.22
N PRO A 283 2.10 -18.47 0.95
CA PRO A 283 1.48 -17.47 0.08
C PRO A 283 0.03 -17.86 -0.23
N PHE A 284 -0.77 -16.90 -0.65
CA PHE A 284 -2.16 -17.13 -1.10
C PHE A 284 -3.13 -17.65 -0.02
N PRO A 285 -3.29 -16.93 1.08
CA PRO A 285 -4.10 -17.40 2.21
C PRO A 285 -5.57 -17.69 1.84
N GLY A 286 -6.15 -16.98 0.88
CA GLY A 286 -7.50 -17.26 0.39
C GLY A 286 -7.58 -18.59 -0.37
N PHE A 287 -6.51 -18.99 -1.08
CA PHE A 287 -6.46 -20.29 -1.75
C PHE A 287 -6.44 -21.43 -0.72
N TYR A 288 -5.57 -21.37 0.27
CA TYR A 288 -5.47 -22.40 1.30
C TYR A 288 -6.66 -22.40 2.27
N GLN A 289 -7.30 -21.25 2.47
CA GLN A 289 -8.59 -21.19 3.17
C GLN A 289 -9.68 -21.97 2.42
N ARG A 290 -9.72 -21.88 1.09
CA ARG A 290 -10.66 -22.66 0.27
C ARG A 290 -10.36 -24.16 0.35
N ILE A 291 -9.08 -24.55 0.40
CA ILE A 291 -8.67 -25.95 0.63
C ILE A 291 -9.22 -26.43 1.98
N TRP A 292 -9.01 -25.65 3.04
CA TRP A 292 -9.51 -25.99 4.37
C TRP A 292 -11.04 -26.14 4.42
N GLU A 293 -11.75 -25.18 3.85
CA GLU A 293 -13.22 -25.22 3.78
C GLU A 293 -13.72 -26.48 3.07
N LYS A 294 -13.09 -26.87 1.95
CA LYS A 294 -13.45 -28.10 1.24
C LYS A 294 -13.10 -29.37 2.03
N LEU A 295 -12.03 -29.38 2.81
CA LEU A 295 -11.71 -30.49 3.71
C LEU A 295 -12.77 -30.64 4.80
N GLU A 296 -13.18 -29.54 5.43
CA GLU A 296 -14.26 -29.55 6.45
C GLU A 296 -15.62 -29.97 5.86
N GLU A 297 -16.00 -29.47 4.69
CA GLU A 297 -17.22 -29.86 3.99
C GLU A 297 -17.24 -31.36 3.63
N ASN A 298 -16.07 -31.92 3.37
CA ASN A 298 -15.92 -33.33 2.97
C ASN A 298 -15.66 -34.27 4.16
N LYS A 299 -15.57 -33.77 5.39
CA LYS A 299 -15.10 -34.52 6.58
C LYS A 299 -15.79 -35.88 6.75
N GLU A 300 -17.06 -35.97 6.41
CA GLU A 300 -17.88 -37.19 6.51
C GLU A 300 -17.70 -38.19 5.34
N LYS A 301 -16.95 -37.79 4.28
CA LYS A 301 -16.74 -38.67 3.12
C LYS A 301 -15.67 -39.70 3.41
N GLU A 302 -15.71 -40.85 2.70
CA GLU A 302 -14.71 -41.91 2.80
C GLU A 302 -13.28 -41.43 2.45
N GLN A 303 -13.17 -40.48 1.49
CA GLN A 303 -11.90 -39.87 1.09
C GLN A 303 -12.06 -38.33 1.06
N PRO A 304 -12.04 -37.66 2.22
CA PRO A 304 -12.31 -36.22 2.33
C PRO A 304 -11.35 -35.35 1.52
N GLN A 305 -10.09 -35.78 1.39
CA GLN A 305 -9.01 -35.09 0.74
C GLN A 305 -8.99 -35.17 -0.79
N LYS A 306 -9.75 -36.11 -1.39
CA LYS A 306 -9.72 -36.33 -2.84
C LYS A 306 -10.46 -35.24 -3.60
N GLY A 307 -9.80 -34.64 -4.61
CA GLY A 307 -10.37 -33.61 -5.48
C GLY A 307 -10.49 -32.24 -4.84
N VAL A 308 -9.89 -32.04 -3.66
CA VAL A 308 -10.00 -30.77 -2.93
C VAL A 308 -9.23 -29.67 -3.63
N TYR A 309 -8.00 -29.96 -4.08
CA TYR A 309 -7.16 -29.00 -4.79
C TYR A 309 -7.71 -28.67 -6.18
N GLU A 310 -8.07 -29.68 -6.94
CA GLU A 310 -8.70 -29.48 -8.27
C GLU A 310 -10.01 -28.68 -8.16
N GLY A 311 -10.84 -28.99 -7.15
CA GLY A 311 -12.07 -28.26 -6.87
C GLY A 311 -11.82 -26.79 -6.48
N ALA A 312 -10.76 -26.50 -5.73
CA ALA A 312 -10.39 -25.12 -5.42
C ALA A 312 -9.88 -24.38 -6.68
N VAL A 313 -9.04 -25.02 -7.50
CA VAL A 313 -8.57 -24.46 -8.77
C VAL A 313 -9.76 -24.10 -9.68
N LEU A 314 -10.74 -24.99 -9.80
CA LEU A 314 -11.95 -24.73 -10.59
C LEU A 314 -12.73 -23.51 -10.06
N ASP A 315 -12.92 -23.42 -8.74
CA ASP A 315 -13.62 -22.29 -8.12
C ASP A 315 -12.92 -20.96 -8.45
N PHE A 316 -11.60 -20.89 -8.31
CA PHE A 316 -10.82 -19.68 -8.61
C PHE A 316 -10.81 -19.31 -10.09
N LEU A 317 -10.80 -20.29 -11.00
CA LEU A 317 -10.95 -20.03 -12.44
C LEU A 317 -12.29 -19.39 -12.75
N ILE A 318 -13.39 -19.94 -12.20
CA ILE A 318 -14.74 -19.42 -12.40
C ILE A 318 -14.90 -18.02 -11.80
N GLU A 319 -14.41 -17.79 -10.58
CA GLU A 319 -14.47 -16.48 -9.90
C GLU A 319 -13.69 -15.42 -10.67
N THR A 320 -12.47 -15.74 -11.08
CA THR A 320 -11.60 -14.85 -11.87
C THR A 320 -12.22 -14.54 -13.24
N GLY A 321 -12.75 -15.54 -13.92
CA GLY A 321 -13.41 -15.37 -15.20
C GLY A 321 -14.68 -14.52 -15.10
N ARG A 322 -15.52 -14.75 -14.08
CA ARG A 322 -16.72 -13.96 -13.81
C ARG A 322 -16.40 -12.48 -13.57
N ASP A 323 -15.39 -12.19 -12.77
CA ASP A 323 -15.04 -10.81 -12.43
C ASP A 323 -14.29 -10.10 -13.57
N GLY A 324 -13.53 -10.84 -14.38
CA GLY A 324 -12.95 -10.35 -15.63
C GLY A 324 -14.03 -9.93 -16.64
N ARG A 325 -15.05 -10.77 -16.85
CA ARG A 325 -16.15 -10.48 -17.79
C ARG A 325 -16.97 -9.25 -17.42
N LYS A 326 -17.18 -8.97 -16.15
CA LYS A 326 -17.92 -7.77 -15.69
C LYS A 326 -17.28 -6.46 -16.16
N LYS A 327 -15.99 -6.46 -16.37
CA LYS A 327 -15.23 -5.23 -16.67
C LYS A 327 -14.89 -5.09 -18.15
N ASP A 328 -14.54 -6.18 -18.84
CA ASP A 328 -14.00 -6.13 -20.23
C ASP A 328 -14.57 -7.21 -21.16
N GLY A 329 -15.50 -8.04 -20.69
CA GLY A 329 -16.06 -9.15 -21.50
C GLY A 329 -15.11 -10.34 -21.74
N VAL A 330 -13.91 -10.34 -21.14
CA VAL A 330 -12.88 -11.38 -21.27
C VAL A 330 -12.49 -11.84 -19.85
N PRO A 331 -12.20 -13.11 -19.57
CA PRO A 331 -12.16 -14.29 -20.46
C PRO A 331 -13.54 -14.91 -20.72
N THR A 332 -13.64 -15.75 -21.75
CA THR A 332 -14.84 -16.52 -22.04
C THR A 332 -14.89 -17.82 -21.24
N THR A 333 -16.07 -18.50 -21.20
CA THR A 333 -16.18 -19.83 -20.56
C THR A 333 -15.27 -20.88 -21.24
N TYR A 334 -15.01 -20.73 -22.54
CA TYR A 334 -14.06 -21.59 -23.24
C TYR A 334 -12.62 -21.40 -22.71
N ASP A 335 -12.22 -20.18 -22.41
CA ASP A 335 -10.90 -19.90 -21.83
C ASP A 335 -10.78 -20.51 -20.42
N GLU A 336 -11.89 -20.55 -19.64
CA GLU A 336 -11.93 -21.22 -18.32
C GLU A 336 -11.73 -22.74 -18.46
N ILE A 337 -12.37 -23.38 -19.44
CA ILE A 337 -12.19 -24.80 -19.74
C ILE A 337 -10.75 -25.08 -20.14
N CYS A 338 -10.20 -24.30 -21.06
CA CYS A 338 -8.81 -24.43 -21.51
C CYS A 338 -7.82 -24.24 -20.33
N ALA A 339 -8.10 -23.29 -19.43
CA ALA A 339 -7.27 -23.07 -18.25
C ALA A 339 -7.28 -24.26 -17.30
N LEU A 340 -8.44 -24.87 -17.06
CA LEU A 340 -8.54 -26.06 -16.22
C LEU A 340 -7.78 -27.26 -16.83
N ASP A 341 -7.97 -27.51 -18.12
CA ASP A 341 -7.27 -28.60 -18.81
C ASP A 341 -5.76 -28.37 -18.82
N GLN A 342 -5.33 -27.12 -18.97
CA GLN A 342 -3.92 -26.76 -18.89
C GLN A 342 -3.36 -26.93 -17.46
N ALA A 343 -4.12 -26.53 -16.42
CA ALA A 343 -3.69 -26.73 -15.04
C ALA A 343 -3.49 -28.22 -14.72
N ARG A 344 -4.40 -29.08 -15.20
CA ARG A 344 -4.29 -30.56 -15.09
C ARG A 344 -3.07 -31.09 -15.84
N GLY A 345 -2.86 -30.63 -17.08
CA GLY A 345 -1.68 -31.00 -17.87
C GLY A 345 -0.36 -30.61 -17.22
N LEU A 346 -0.28 -29.40 -16.66
CA LEU A 346 0.89 -28.92 -15.90
C LEU A 346 1.12 -29.73 -14.63
N ALA A 347 0.05 -30.07 -13.88
CA ALA A 347 0.15 -30.91 -12.71
C ALA A 347 0.72 -32.30 -13.07
N SER A 348 0.23 -32.92 -14.14
CA SER A 348 0.74 -34.21 -14.65
C SER A 348 2.22 -34.12 -15.05
N LEU A 349 2.63 -33.06 -15.77
CA LEU A 349 4.02 -32.83 -16.16
C LEU A 349 4.96 -32.64 -14.96
N ARG A 350 4.47 -32.07 -13.86
CA ARG A 350 5.21 -31.83 -12.63
C ARG A 350 5.08 -32.96 -11.61
N ASP A 351 4.47 -34.09 -12.02
CA ASP A 351 4.23 -35.26 -11.16
C ASP A 351 3.49 -34.87 -9.87
N LYS A 352 2.42 -34.05 -10.01
CA LYS A 352 1.48 -33.71 -8.96
C LYS A 352 0.16 -34.49 -9.18
N ARG A 353 -0.49 -34.91 -8.10
CA ARG A 353 -1.76 -35.64 -8.18
C ARG A 353 -2.93 -34.76 -8.62
N GLU A 354 -2.91 -33.51 -8.19
CA GLU A 354 -3.91 -32.48 -8.50
C GLU A 354 -3.21 -31.15 -8.80
N PRO A 355 -3.82 -30.27 -9.61
CA PRO A 355 -3.29 -28.94 -9.82
C PRO A 355 -3.40 -28.08 -8.55
N GLY A 356 -2.34 -27.35 -8.22
CA GLY A 356 -2.28 -26.45 -7.08
C GLY A 356 -2.30 -24.97 -7.48
N ALA A 357 -1.90 -24.11 -6.55
CA ALA A 357 -1.85 -22.66 -6.73
C ALA A 357 -0.93 -22.23 -7.87
N TRP A 358 0.18 -22.94 -8.07
CA TRP A 358 1.17 -22.63 -9.11
C TRP A 358 0.66 -22.99 -10.50
N GLU A 359 0.02 -24.15 -10.66
CA GLU A 359 -0.62 -24.56 -11.91
C GLU A 359 -1.79 -23.65 -12.28
N LEU A 360 -2.59 -23.22 -11.29
CA LEU A 360 -3.66 -22.25 -11.47
C LEU A 360 -3.11 -20.92 -12.03
N LYS A 361 -2.05 -20.40 -11.44
CA LYS A 361 -1.42 -19.15 -11.89
C LYS A 361 -0.87 -19.24 -13.31
N ASP A 362 -0.15 -20.34 -13.62
CA ASP A 362 0.42 -20.57 -14.95
C ASP A 362 -0.69 -20.77 -16.00
N ALA A 363 -1.78 -21.45 -15.67
CA ALA A 363 -2.93 -21.66 -16.54
C ALA A 363 -3.67 -20.36 -16.86
N VAL A 364 -3.88 -19.49 -15.87
CA VAL A 364 -4.51 -18.17 -16.08
C VAL A 364 -3.61 -17.28 -16.93
N LEU A 365 -2.29 -17.29 -16.70
CA LEU A 365 -1.34 -16.54 -17.51
C LEU A 365 -1.44 -16.91 -18.98
N SER A 366 -1.53 -18.20 -19.29
CA SER A 366 -1.49 -18.68 -20.68
C SER A 366 -2.86 -18.71 -21.36
N SER A 367 -3.97 -18.86 -20.62
CA SER A 367 -5.31 -19.00 -21.21
C SER A 367 -6.12 -17.70 -21.20
N PHE A 368 -5.99 -16.86 -20.14
CA PHE A 368 -6.78 -15.64 -19.98
C PHE A 368 -6.09 -14.41 -20.59
N ILE A 369 -4.77 -14.44 -20.74
CA ILE A 369 -4.03 -13.31 -21.34
C ILE A 369 -3.81 -13.60 -22.83
N LYS A 370 -4.30 -12.71 -23.69
CA LYS A 370 -4.15 -12.81 -25.15
C LYS A 370 -3.00 -11.89 -25.60
N GLY A 371 -1.90 -12.48 -26.06
CA GLY A 371 -0.71 -11.75 -26.49
C GLY A 371 0.34 -11.57 -25.39
N GLU A 372 1.20 -10.57 -25.53
CA GLU A 372 2.25 -10.30 -24.53
C GLU A 372 1.67 -9.78 -23.21
N CYS A 373 2.25 -10.26 -22.11
CA CYS A 373 1.91 -9.77 -20.78
C CYS A 373 2.46 -8.34 -20.60
N SER A 374 1.57 -7.35 -20.55
CA SER A 374 1.88 -5.93 -20.33
C SER A 374 1.03 -5.38 -19.18
N LEU A 375 1.33 -4.19 -18.70
CA LEU A 375 0.54 -3.51 -17.65
C LEU A 375 -0.95 -3.37 -18.00
N SER A 376 -1.31 -3.36 -19.29
CA SER A 376 -2.69 -3.33 -19.74
C SER A 376 -3.35 -4.71 -19.84
N SER A 377 -2.57 -5.79 -20.02
CA SER A 377 -3.06 -7.16 -20.23
C SER A 377 -2.97 -8.06 -18.99
N ASP A 378 -2.31 -7.63 -17.89
CA ASP A 378 -2.12 -8.40 -16.66
C ASP A 378 -3.36 -8.46 -15.73
N LYS A 379 -4.45 -7.79 -16.12
CA LYS A 379 -5.66 -7.66 -15.31
C LYS A 379 -6.25 -8.99 -14.81
N PRO A 380 -6.32 -10.09 -15.61
CA PRO A 380 -6.77 -11.38 -15.10
C PRO A 380 -5.88 -11.91 -13.96
N LEU A 381 -4.56 -11.71 -14.04
CA LEU A 381 -3.63 -12.12 -12.98
C LEU A 381 -3.82 -11.29 -11.71
N ARG A 382 -4.11 -9.99 -11.82
CA ARG A 382 -4.41 -9.15 -10.65
C ARG A 382 -5.73 -9.55 -9.98
N ILE A 383 -6.74 -9.89 -10.76
CA ILE A 383 -8.01 -10.41 -10.24
C ILE A 383 -7.76 -11.75 -9.52
N LEU A 384 -7.05 -12.68 -10.17
CA LEU A 384 -6.69 -13.96 -9.58
C LEU A 384 -5.90 -13.75 -8.28
N LYS A 385 -4.86 -12.93 -8.29
CA LYS A 385 -4.07 -12.62 -7.09
C LYS A 385 -4.96 -12.15 -5.96
N LYS A 386 -5.87 -11.21 -6.22
CA LYS A 386 -6.81 -10.72 -5.21
C LYS A 386 -7.70 -11.82 -4.62
N HIS A 387 -8.20 -12.74 -5.45
CA HIS A 387 -8.98 -13.87 -4.99
C HIS A 387 -8.13 -14.85 -4.17
N MET A 388 -6.93 -15.19 -4.66
CA MET A 388 -6.01 -16.13 -3.98
C MET A 388 -5.50 -15.59 -2.63
N THR A 389 -5.26 -14.29 -2.52
CA THR A 389 -4.95 -13.64 -1.24
C THR A 389 -6.19 -13.65 -0.32
N GLY A 390 -7.38 -13.39 -0.88
CA GLY A 390 -8.63 -13.30 -0.13
C GLY A 390 -8.85 -11.89 0.44
N THR A 391 -10.10 -11.64 0.83
CA THR A 391 -10.54 -10.33 1.36
C THR A 391 -11.20 -10.45 2.73
N ARG A 392 -11.12 -11.62 3.37
CA ARG A 392 -11.76 -11.86 4.67
C ARG A 392 -11.07 -11.04 5.75
N LEU A 393 -11.89 -10.36 6.53
CA LEU A 393 -11.52 -9.69 7.76
C LEU A 393 -12.03 -10.52 8.94
N GLY A 394 -11.20 -10.72 9.94
CA GLY A 394 -11.56 -11.44 11.15
C GLY A 394 -12.50 -10.64 12.06
N LYS A 395 -13.17 -11.38 12.94
CA LYS A 395 -14.08 -10.81 13.92
C LYS A 395 -13.79 -11.41 15.28
N LEU A 396 -13.76 -10.59 16.30
CA LEU A 396 -13.57 -11.03 17.68
C LEU A 396 -14.92 -11.14 18.41
N CYS A 397 -14.96 -11.97 19.42
CA CYS A 397 -16.07 -12.02 20.37
C CYS A 397 -16.14 -10.73 21.20
N LYS A 398 -17.32 -10.45 21.77
CA LYS A 398 -17.56 -9.22 22.56
C LYS A 398 -16.74 -9.11 23.86
N GLN A 399 -16.18 -10.22 24.31
CA GLN A 399 -15.36 -10.27 25.52
C GLN A 399 -13.88 -9.90 25.27
N ALA A 400 -13.49 -9.72 24.00
CA ALA A 400 -12.15 -9.25 23.65
C ALA A 400 -11.94 -7.79 24.05
N GLU A 401 -10.75 -7.47 24.52
CA GLU A 401 -10.37 -6.13 24.93
C GLU A 401 -10.39 -5.10 23.79
N VAL A 402 -10.45 -3.80 24.15
CA VAL A 402 -10.44 -2.68 23.17
C VAL A 402 -9.21 -2.75 22.27
N PRO A 403 -9.36 -2.60 20.94
CA PRO A 403 -8.24 -2.63 20.02
C PRO A 403 -7.11 -1.68 20.41
N PRO A 404 -5.83 -2.11 20.33
CA PRO A 404 -4.68 -1.28 20.70
C PRO A 404 -4.63 0.06 19.96
N LEU A 405 -5.10 0.11 18.72
CA LEU A 405 -5.14 1.33 17.92
C LEU A 405 -6.00 2.43 18.55
N ILE A 406 -7.14 2.06 19.15
CA ILE A 406 -8.00 3.03 19.84
C ILE A 406 -7.30 3.50 21.13
N GLN A 407 -6.61 2.62 21.83
CA GLN A 407 -5.83 2.99 23.02
C GLN A 407 -4.69 3.95 22.63
N ASP A 408 -4.02 3.71 21.51
CA ASP A 408 -2.99 4.62 21.00
C ASP A 408 -3.57 5.99 20.63
N PHE A 409 -4.73 6.03 19.95
CA PHE A 409 -5.43 7.28 19.65
C PHE A 409 -5.72 8.08 20.93
N GLU A 410 -6.25 7.45 21.97
CA GLU A 410 -6.56 8.11 23.24
C GLU A 410 -5.27 8.61 23.94
N ARG A 411 -4.20 7.82 23.90
CA ARG A 411 -2.88 8.19 24.45
C ARG A 411 -2.29 9.40 23.71
N GLN A 412 -2.33 9.42 22.37
CA GLN A 412 -1.85 10.55 21.57
C GLN A 412 -2.68 11.81 21.83
N CYS A 413 -3.99 11.68 21.90
CA CYS A 413 -4.85 12.81 22.29
C CYS A 413 -4.49 13.37 23.67
N ALA A 414 -4.29 12.50 24.66
CA ALA A 414 -3.87 12.90 26.02
C ALA A 414 -2.50 13.60 26.01
N ARG A 415 -1.52 13.07 25.26
CA ARG A 415 -0.18 13.66 25.08
C ARG A 415 -0.23 15.11 24.58
N PHE A 416 -1.15 15.41 23.66
CA PHE A 416 -1.31 16.74 23.09
C PHE A 416 -2.35 17.60 23.82
N GLY A 417 -3.01 17.07 24.85
CA GLY A 417 -4.06 17.77 25.60
C GLY A 417 -5.33 17.98 24.76
N ILE A 418 -5.65 17.07 23.87
CA ILE A 418 -6.87 17.02 23.08
C ILE A 418 -7.85 16.09 23.79
N ARG A 419 -9.11 16.51 23.96
CA ARG A 419 -10.15 15.65 24.54
C ARG A 419 -10.62 14.63 23.51
N SER A 420 -10.17 13.38 23.65
CA SER A 420 -10.43 12.28 22.68
C SER A 420 -11.91 11.94 22.49
N ARG A 421 -12.78 12.25 23.46
CA ARG A 421 -14.23 11.94 23.43
C ARG A 421 -15.11 13.18 23.47
N SER A 422 -14.62 14.33 23.02
CA SER A 422 -15.41 15.57 23.01
C SER A 422 -16.22 15.69 21.72
N ALA A 423 -17.54 15.76 21.84
CA ALA A 423 -18.43 16.10 20.73
C ALA A 423 -18.35 17.58 20.31
N MET A 424 -17.73 18.44 21.13
CA MET A 424 -17.51 19.85 20.82
C MET A 424 -16.28 20.02 19.95
N GLU A 425 -16.32 20.97 19.03
CA GLU A 425 -15.17 21.35 18.22
C GLU A 425 -14.07 21.98 19.06
N ILE A 426 -12.86 21.46 18.94
CA ILE A 426 -11.65 21.95 19.60
C ILE A 426 -10.77 22.59 18.55
N LYS A 427 -10.59 23.92 18.63
CA LYS A 427 -9.67 24.63 17.73
C LYS A 427 -8.25 24.56 18.26
N ARG A 428 -7.32 24.16 17.41
CA ARG A 428 -5.88 24.08 17.68
C ARG A 428 -5.12 25.02 16.75
N VAL A 429 -4.17 25.79 17.27
CA VAL A 429 -3.28 26.65 16.50
C VAL A 429 -1.84 26.17 16.75
N LEU A 430 -1.20 25.66 15.72
CA LEU A 430 0.11 25.05 15.81
C LEU A 430 1.17 25.88 15.07
N THR A 431 2.40 25.79 15.54
CA THR A 431 3.60 26.36 14.89
C THR A 431 4.65 25.25 14.72
N PRO A 432 4.42 24.27 13.79
CA PRO A 432 5.20 23.04 13.72
C PRO A 432 6.66 23.25 13.38
N PHE A 433 7.01 24.35 12.71
CA PHE A 433 8.39 24.64 12.29
C PHE A 433 9.27 25.25 13.38
N SER A 434 8.66 25.79 14.44
CA SER A 434 9.38 26.44 15.57
C SER A 434 9.22 25.74 16.92
N ASN A 435 8.26 24.83 17.05
CA ASN A 435 7.96 24.14 18.30
C ASN A 435 7.83 22.63 18.04
N GLU A 436 8.67 21.83 18.70
CA GLU A 436 8.74 20.38 18.55
C GLU A 436 7.45 19.68 18.92
N LYS A 437 6.82 20.07 20.04
CA LYS A 437 5.54 19.49 20.46
C LYS A 437 4.43 19.76 19.43
N HIS A 438 4.39 20.96 18.85
CA HIS A 438 3.44 21.30 17.80
C HIS A 438 3.73 20.57 16.49
N ARG A 439 5.00 20.21 16.22
CA ARG A 439 5.38 19.41 15.08
C ARG A 439 4.81 17.99 15.20
N GLU A 440 5.03 17.34 16.33
CA GLU A 440 4.50 16.01 16.61
C GLU A 440 2.97 15.98 16.60
N GLU A 441 2.33 17.02 17.14
CA GLU A 441 0.88 17.18 17.08
C GLU A 441 0.39 17.32 15.63
N SER A 442 1.07 18.11 14.79
CA SER A 442 0.73 18.26 13.38
C SER A 442 0.88 16.94 12.62
N LYS A 443 1.98 16.18 12.84
CA LYS A 443 2.16 14.84 12.29
C LYS A 443 0.99 13.91 12.65
N PHE A 444 0.62 13.86 13.93
CA PHE A 444 -0.51 13.07 14.41
C PHE A 444 -1.82 13.46 13.73
N LEU A 445 -2.14 14.75 13.63
CA LEU A 445 -3.37 15.24 13.00
C LEU A 445 -3.39 14.92 11.48
N ASN A 446 -2.27 15.03 10.77
CA ASN A 446 -2.16 14.63 9.37
C ASN A 446 -2.36 13.11 9.21
N ARG A 447 -1.86 12.27 10.13
CA ARG A 447 -2.13 10.82 10.16
C ARG A 447 -3.63 10.53 10.31
N MET A 448 -4.33 11.24 11.19
CA MET A 448 -5.78 11.09 11.37
C MET A 448 -6.57 11.50 10.13
N VAL A 449 -6.12 12.52 9.39
CA VAL A 449 -6.70 12.90 8.10
C VAL A 449 -6.45 11.83 7.05
N PHE A 450 -5.24 11.28 6.98
CA PHE A 450 -4.91 10.20 6.04
C PHE A 450 -5.76 8.95 6.26
N LEU A 451 -6.00 8.57 7.53
CA LEU A 451 -6.89 7.48 7.91
C LEU A 451 -8.39 7.78 7.66
N GLN A 452 -8.73 8.94 7.14
CA GLN A 452 -10.11 9.36 6.84
C GLN A 452 -11.06 9.25 8.04
N THR A 453 -10.54 9.50 9.25
CA THR A 453 -11.31 9.34 10.49
C THR A 453 -12.29 10.48 10.77
N GLU A 454 -12.26 11.56 9.97
CA GLU A 454 -13.00 12.81 10.22
C GLU A 454 -12.74 13.49 11.57
N PHE A 455 -11.76 12.98 12.33
CA PHE A 455 -11.40 13.53 13.64
C PHE A 455 -10.81 14.93 13.55
N ALA A 456 -9.99 15.20 12.54
CA ALA A 456 -9.24 16.43 12.38
C ALA A 456 -9.36 17.01 10.97
N ARG A 457 -9.49 18.34 10.90
CA ARG A 457 -9.52 19.09 9.64
C ARG A 457 -8.62 20.31 9.74
N LYS A 458 -7.69 20.45 8.80
CA LYS A 458 -6.85 21.65 8.64
C LYS A 458 -7.68 22.77 7.98
N THR A 459 -7.85 23.88 8.64
CA THR A 459 -8.62 25.03 8.12
C THR A 459 -7.75 26.16 7.61
N LYS A 460 -6.52 26.30 8.12
CA LYS A 460 -5.50 27.25 7.65
C LYS A 460 -4.12 26.65 7.82
N GLY A 461 -3.20 26.98 6.93
CA GLY A 461 -1.82 26.48 6.95
C GLY A 461 -1.37 25.97 5.60
N PRO A 462 -0.12 25.50 5.49
CA PRO A 462 0.39 24.93 4.24
C PRO A 462 -0.46 23.70 3.84
N ASP A 463 -0.93 23.73 2.60
CA ASP A 463 -1.59 22.60 1.96
C ASP A 463 -0.67 22.08 0.84
N LEU A 464 0.11 21.05 1.19
CA LEU A 464 1.07 20.47 0.25
C LEU A 464 0.38 19.61 -0.82
N ARG A 465 -0.82 19.08 -0.55
CA ARG A 465 -1.60 18.31 -1.53
C ARG A 465 -2.07 19.18 -2.68
N LEU A 466 -2.53 20.40 -2.37
CA LEU A 466 -2.95 21.38 -3.38
C LEU A 466 -1.86 22.37 -3.76
N GLY A 467 -0.70 22.33 -3.08
CA GLY A 467 0.42 23.26 -3.31
C GLY A 467 0.10 24.71 -2.94
N ARG A 468 -0.86 24.94 -2.01
CA ARG A 468 -1.33 26.27 -1.61
C ARG A 468 -0.74 26.68 -0.25
N ASP A 469 -0.69 27.98 0.00
CA ASP A 469 -0.33 28.58 1.29
C ASP A 469 1.02 28.09 1.88
N ARG A 470 1.95 27.65 1.02
CA ARG A 470 3.26 27.06 1.38
C ARG A 470 4.10 27.93 2.30
N ASN A 471 3.90 29.24 2.27
CA ASN A 471 4.65 30.22 3.08
C ASN A 471 4.06 30.42 4.48
N MET A 472 2.95 29.78 4.82
CA MET A 472 2.34 29.89 6.13
C MET A 472 3.12 29.05 7.15
N MET A 473 3.55 29.70 8.24
CA MET A 473 4.32 29.05 9.32
C MET A 473 3.41 28.57 10.47
N ARG A 474 2.10 28.79 10.37
CA ARG A 474 1.08 28.41 11.36
C ARG A 474 0.02 27.57 10.72
N GLU A 475 -0.42 26.57 11.45
CA GLU A 475 -1.55 25.73 11.09
C GLU A 475 -2.71 25.98 12.04
N THR A 476 -3.93 25.95 11.52
CA THR A 476 -5.14 25.95 12.34
C THR A 476 -5.94 24.71 12.04
N TRP A 477 -6.22 23.95 13.07
CA TRP A 477 -6.94 22.69 13.02
C TRP A 477 -8.24 22.77 13.81
N ILE A 478 -9.24 22.02 13.37
CA ILE A 478 -10.47 21.73 14.12
C ILE A 478 -10.49 20.24 14.37
N CYS A 479 -10.57 19.85 15.65
CA CYS A 479 -10.67 18.46 16.08
C CYS A 479 -12.04 18.23 16.71
N ARG A 480 -12.71 17.13 16.33
CA ARG A 480 -14.01 16.73 16.88
C ARG A 480 -14.10 15.22 16.93
N PHE A 481 -14.52 14.67 18.06
CA PHE A 481 -14.83 13.25 18.15
C PHE A 481 -16.29 13.01 17.76
N ARG A 482 -16.49 12.01 16.89
CA ARG A 482 -17.80 11.46 16.49
C ARG A 482 -17.75 9.94 16.61
N PRO A 483 -18.89 9.24 16.73
CA PRO A 483 -18.91 7.78 16.70
C PRO A 483 -18.25 7.18 15.45
N SER A 484 -18.33 7.88 14.30
CA SER A 484 -17.65 7.52 13.06
C SER A 484 -16.13 7.44 13.21
N VAL A 485 -15.52 8.24 14.10
CA VAL A 485 -14.08 8.19 14.40
C VAL A 485 -13.69 6.84 15.00
N ALA A 486 -14.45 6.36 15.97
CA ALA A 486 -14.20 5.05 16.59
C ALA A 486 -14.41 3.92 15.59
N ALA A 487 -15.45 3.98 14.74
CA ALA A 487 -15.71 3.01 13.70
C ALA A 487 -14.56 2.96 12.67
N ALA A 488 -14.13 4.13 12.17
CA ALA A 488 -13.01 4.20 11.23
C ALA A 488 -11.70 3.66 11.82
N LEU A 489 -11.42 3.93 13.12
CA LEU A 489 -10.27 3.36 13.80
C LEU A 489 -10.39 1.84 13.99
N MET A 490 -11.59 1.31 14.25
CA MET A 490 -11.82 -0.13 14.30
C MET A 490 -11.58 -0.79 12.93
N ASP A 491 -12.07 -0.19 11.85
CA ASP A 491 -11.89 -0.71 10.49
C ASP A 491 -10.41 -0.80 10.10
N VAL A 492 -9.59 0.17 10.54
CA VAL A 492 -8.15 0.17 10.26
C VAL A 492 -7.30 -0.51 11.34
N SER A 493 -7.90 -0.99 12.45
CA SER A 493 -7.16 -1.67 13.54
C SER A 493 -6.52 -3.00 13.10
N VAL A 494 -7.04 -3.60 12.06
CA VAL A 494 -6.44 -4.76 11.37
C VAL A 494 -5.08 -4.45 10.74
N ARG A 495 -4.78 -3.19 10.48
CA ARG A 495 -3.58 -2.74 9.76
C ARG A 495 -2.44 -2.31 10.68
N GLY A 496 -2.70 -2.17 11.97
CA GLY A 496 -1.69 -1.81 12.96
C GLY A 496 -2.28 -1.58 14.34
N ALA A 497 -1.46 -1.75 15.35
CA ALA A 497 -1.84 -1.54 16.75
C ALA A 497 -1.66 -0.08 17.19
N VAL A 498 -0.82 0.66 16.50
CA VAL A 498 -0.62 2.10 16.68
C VAL A 498 -0.93 2.86 15.40
N ILE A 499 -1.32 4.12 15.52
CA ILE A 499 -1.73 4.97 14.38
C ILE A 499 -0.65 5.03 13.30
N GLU A 500 0.60 5.10 13.69
CA GLU A 500 1.73 5.13 12.74
C GLU A 500 1.80 3.87 11.89
N GLU A 501 1.62 2.70 12.49
CA GLU A 501 1.60 1.41 11.76
C GLU A 501 0.44 1.30 10.79
N ALA A 502 -0.75 1.67 11.24
CA ALA A 502 -1.95 1.61 10.39
C ALA A 502 -1.78 2.50 9.15
N VAL A 503 -1.21 3.69 9.33
CA VAL A 503 -0.90 4.62 8.22
C VAL A 503 0.19 4.04 7.32
N THR A 504 1.26 3.50 7.89
CA THR A 504 2.36 2.86 7.15
C THR A 504 1.85 1.70 6.28
N SER A 505 1.02 0.84 6.86
CA SER A 505 0.40 -0.28 6.14
C SER A 505 -0.43 0.20 4.95
N LEU A 506 -1.27 1.24 5.13
CA LEU A 506 -2.06 1.83 4.06
C LEU A 506 -1.20 2.46 2.96
N VAL A 507 -0.15 3.21 3.33
CA VAL A 507 0.78 3.81 2.36
C VAL A 507 1.43 2.72 1.51
N ARG A 508 1.90 1.64 2.12
CA ARG A 508 2.49 0.51 1.41
C ARG A 508 1.49 -0.20 0.49
N GLU A 509 0.23 -0.33 0.92
CA GLU A 509 -0.83 -0.94 0.12
C GLU A 509 -1.17 -0.08 -1.11
N GLU A 510 -1.35 1.23 -0.93
CA GLU A 510 -1.60 2.15 -2.04
C GLU A 510 -0.45 2.11 -3.06
N LEU A 511 0.82 2.11 -2.60
CA LEU A 511 1.98 2.01 -3.49
C LEU A 511 2.07 0.70 -4.27
N LYS A 512 1.62 -0.43 -3.71
CA LYS A 512 1.64 -1.73 -4.41
C LYS A 512 0.74 -1.76 -5.63
N THR A 513 -0.34 -1.01 -5.62
CA THR A 513 -1.35 -0.99 -6.68
C THR A 513 -1.26 0.24 -7.58
N GLU A 514 -0.53 1.26 -7.14
CA GLU A 514 -0.41 2.51 -7.89
C GLU A 514 0.59 2.41 -9.03
N SER A 515 0.22 2.97 -10.17
CA SER A 515 1.05 3.05 -11.38
C SER A 515 1.13 4.49 -11.92
N ASP A 516 0.43 5.43 -11.27
CA ASP A 516 0.38 6.83 -11.66
C ASP A 516 1.46 7.62 -10.92
N ALA A 517 2.40 8.22 -11.67
CA ALA A 517 3.51 8.97 -11.12
C ALA A 517 3.07 10.18 -10.29
N GLY A 518 2.01 10.88 -10.71
CA GLY A 518 1.46 12.03 -9.99
C GLY A 518 0.83 11.63 -8.66
N LYS A 519 0.07 10.53 -8.64
CA LYS A 519 -0.52 9.98 -7.42
C LYS A 519 0.54 9.42 -6.47
N ALA A 520 1.54 8.72 -7.00
CA ALA A 520 2.66 8.23 -6.20
C ALA A 520 3.44 9.38 -5.55
N ALA A 521 3.69 10.48 -6.27
CA ALA A 521 4.31 11.67 -5.72
C ALA A 521 3.40 12.40 -4.70
N LEU A 522 2.08 12.33 -4.86
CA LEU A 522 1.11 12.81 -3.86
C LEU A 522 1.19 11.99 -2.57
N LEU A 523 1.34 10.67 -2.70
CA LEU A 523 1.49 9.79 -1.54
C LEU A 523 2.80 10.08 -0.79
N LEU A 524 3.91 10.28 -1.50
CA LEU A 524 5.18 10.74 -0.90
C LEU A 524 4.99 12.09 -0.16
N THR A 525 4.20 13.02 -0.73
CA THR A 525 3.86 14.27 -0.06
C THR A 525 3.11 14.03 1.25
N SER A 526 2.19 13.08 1.27
CA SER A 526 1.45 12.71 2.49
C SER A 526 2.38 12.10 3.55
N VAL A 527 3.30 11.21 3.16
CA VAL A 527 4.32 10.63 4.05
C VAL A 527 5.18 11.73 4.69
N PHE A 528 5.51 12.75 3.91
CA PHE A 528 6.25 13.94 4.37
C PHE A 528 5.47 14.71 5.45
N GLU A 529 4.18 15.02 5.24
CA GLU A 529 3.33 15.73 6.22
C GLU A 529 3.10 14.89 7.48
N MET A 530 3.01 13.56 7.35
CA MET A 530 2.79 12.63 8.46
C MET A 530 4.06 12.32 9.27
N GLY A 531 5.24 12.66 8.74
CA GLY A 531 6.54 12.40 9.38
C GLY A 531 6.76 10.91 9.65
N LEU A 532 6.58 10.06 8.63
CA LEU A 532 6.88 8.63 8.71
C LEU A 532 8.36 8.42 8.36
N ASP A 533 9.24 8.77 9.28
CA ASP A 533 10.67 8.87 9.02
C ASP A 533 11.31 7.54 8.55
N GLN A 534 10.86 6.41 9.07
CA GLN A 534 11.33 5.07 8.68
C GLN A 534 10.83 4.63 7.29
N GLU A 535 9.68 5.16 6.85
CA GLU A 535 9.08 4.84 5.56
C GLU A 535 9.51 5.79 4.45
N MET A 536 10.18 6.86 4.79
CA MET A 536 10.53 7.93 3.83
C MET A 536 11.36 7.40 2.67
N GLU A 537 12.42 6.65 2.96
CA GLU A 537 13.34 6.11 1.96
C GLU A 537 12.70 4.97 1.14
N PRO A 538 12.05 3.95 1.75
CA PRO A 538 11.31 2.92 1.00
C PRO A 538 10.23 3.48 0.08
N VAL A 539 9.46 4.47 0.55
CA VAL A 539 8.42 5.13 -0.26
C VAL A 539 9.05 5.93 -1.40
N TYR A 540 10.13 6.67 -1.13
CA TYR A 540 10.87 7.39 -2.17
C TYR A 540 11.39 6.45 -3.27
N GLU A 541 11.95 5.30 -2.92
CA GLU A 541 12.41 4.30 -3.88
C GLU A 541 11.26 3.73 -4.72
N ALA A 542 10.13 3.40 -4.08
CA ALA A 542 8.95 2.90 -4.77
C ALA A 542 8.38 3.95 -5.75
N VAL A 543 8.26 5.21 -5.30
CA VAL A 543 7.81 6.34 -6.14
C VAL A 543 8.79 6.57 -7.30
N SER A 544 10.09 6.47 -7.05
CA SER A 544 11.11 6.59 -8.10
C SER A 544 10.92 5.54 -9.19
N ARG A 545 10.63 4.30 -8.82
CA ARG A 545 10.36 3.21 -9.77
C ARG A 545 9.09 3.47 -10.59
N ILE A 546 7.99 3.87 -9.94
CA ILE A 546 6.74 4.20 -10.61
C ILE A 546 6.94 5.34 -11.63
N ILE A 547 7.67 6.39 -11.25
CA ILE A 547 7.98 7.51 -12.15
C ILE A 547 8.81 7.05 -13.36
N LEU A 548 9.77 6.16 -13.16
CA LEU A 548 10.59 5.64 -14.26
C LEU A 548 9.79 4.76 -15.23
N GLU A 549 8.79 4.05 -14.75
CA GLU A 549 7.95 3.15 -15.54
C GLU A 549 6.77 3.88 -16.21
N ASP A 550 6.23 4.95 -15.62
CA ASP A 550 5.05 5.66 -16.14
C ASP A 550 5.37 6.45 -17.41
N THR A 551 4.64 6.20 -18.49
CA THR A 551 4.80 6.87 -19.78
C THR A 551 3.78 8.00 -20.02
N ARG A 552 2.92 8.29 -19.06
CA ARG A 552 1.88 9.32 -19.18
C ARG A 552 2.48 10.70 -18.88
N PHE A 553 2.51 11.54 -19.88
CA PHE A 553 3.10 12.87 -19.80
C PHE A 553 2.58 13.70 -18.60
N PHE A 554 1.25 13.79 -18.44
CA PHE A 554 0.66 14.61 -17.37
C PHE A 554 0.92 14.07 -15.97
N ALA A 555 0.92 12.74 -15.78
CA ALA A 555 1.24 12.12 -14.51
C ALA A 555 2.68 12.41 -14.08
N VAL A 556 3.64 12.29 -15.02
CA VAL A 556 5.05 12.61 -14.75
C VAL A 556 5.25 14.12 -14.53
N ALA A 557 4.51 14.98 -15.24
CA ALA A 557 4.57 16.44 -15.03
C ALA A 557 4.04 16.86 -13.64
N GLU A 558 2.98 16.21 -13.17
CA GLU A 558 2.46 16.41 -11.81
C GLU A 558 3.48 15.94 -10.78
N ALA A 559 4.10 14.77 -10.98
CA ALA A 559 5.17 14.26 -10.12
C ALA A 559 6.34 15.24 -10.05
N LEU A 560 6.82 15.77 -11.19
CA LEU A 560 7.88 16.77 -11.24
C LEU A 560 7.53 18.03 -10.39
N SER A 561 6.29 18.51 -10.53
CA SER A 561 5.83 19.68 -9.77
C SER A 561 5.87 19.43 -8.25
N ARG A 562 5.43 18.26 -7.80
CA ARG A 562 5.42 17.86 -6.38
C ARG A 562 6.82 17.64 -5.84
N LEU A 563 7.69 16.95 -6.58
CA LEU A 563 9.07 16.70 -6.18
C LEU A 563 9.87 18.00 -6.01
N ARG A 564 9.66 18.98 -6.90
CA ARG A 564 10.27 20.32 -6.73
C ARG A 564 9.80 21.01 -5.46
N MET A 565 8.49 20.94 -5.17
CA MET A 565 7.93 21.48 -3.93
C MET A 565 8.53 20.80 -2.70
N LEU A 566 8.62 19.47 -2.69
CA LEU A 566 9.19 18.71 -1.57
C LEU A 566 10.68 19.04 -1.37
N LYS A 567 11.44 19.18 -2.46
CA LYS A 567 12.84 19.62 -2.40
C LYS A 567 13.00 20.99 -1.72
N GLU A 568 12.12 21.95 -2.05
CA GLU A 568 12.15 23.29 -1.42
C GLU A 568 11.84 23.22 0.08
N LEU A 569 10.98 22.28 0.50
CA LEU A 569 10.49 22.18 1.87
C LEU A 569 11.27 21.19 2.75
N GLN A 570 12.14 20.36 2.17
CA GLN A 570 12.83 19.29 2.91
C GLN A 570 13.57 19.79 4.17
N GLY A 571 14.18 20.98 4.12
CA GLY A 571 14.85 21.57 5.27
C GLY A 571 13.90 21.93 6.43
N LEU A 572 12.67 22.37 6.12
CA LEU A 572 11.65 22.69 7.13
C LEU A 572 11.11 21.44 7.82
N TYR A 573 10.93 20.37 7.06
CA TYR A 573 10.45 19.08 7.55
C TYR A 573 11.57 18.17 8.08
N ARG A 574 12.83 18.60 7.98
CA ARG A 574 14.05 17.86 8.42
C ARG A 574 14.22 16.51 7.71
N VAL A 575 13.83 16.46 6.45
CA VAL A 575 14.02 15.29 5.57
C VAL A 575 15.23 15.52 4.68
N ASN A 576 15.98 14.48 4.39
CA ASN A 576 17.14 14.53 3.50
C ASN A 576 17.06 13.40 2.47
N LEU A 577 16.41 13.69 1.34
CA LEU A 577 16.27 12.77 0.21
C LEU A 577 16.93 13.34 -1.05
N PRO A 578 17.47 12.52 -1.94
CA PRO A 578 18.17 12.96 -3.16
C PRO A 578 17.17 13.36 -4.27
N PHE A 579 16.32 14.37 -4.02
CA PHE A 579 15.31 14.83 -4.96
C PHE A 579 15.88 15.29 -6.30
N GLU A 580 17.13 15.78 -6.35
CA GLU A 580 17.79 16.24 -7.56
C GLU A 580 17.83 15.19 -8.64
N TRP A 581 18.19 13.96 -8.27
CA TRP A 581 18.28 12.85 -9.20
C TRP A 581 16.92 12.51 -9.81
N LEU A 582 15.88 12.44 -8.98
CA LEU A 582 14.54 12.10 -9.45
C LEU A 582 13.89 13.23 -10.26
N ILE A 583 14.13 14.49 -9.88
CA ILE A 583 13.73 15.67 -10.66
C ILE A 583 14.39 15.66 -12.04
N ALA A 584 15.68 15.35 -12.13
CA ALA A 584 16.39 15.24 -13.40
C ALA A 584 15.80 14.11 -14.26
N GLY A 585 15.52 12.94 -13.70
CA GLY A 585 14.89 11.83 -14.41
C GLY A 585 13.48 12.14 -14.93
N CYS A 586 12.63 12.82 -14.12
CA CYS A 586 11.33 13.32 -14.56
C CYS A 586 11.48 14.32 -15.72
N TYR A 587 12.42 15.24 -15.56
CA TYR A 587 12.66 16.28 -16.55
C TYR A 587 13.08 15.70 -17.90
N GLU A 588 14.09 14.83 -17.92
CA GLU A 588 14.57 14.17 -19.14
C GLU A 588 13.44 13.39 -19.84
N LYS A 589 12.67 12.63 -19.05
CA LYS A 589 11.55 11.86 -19.56
C LYS A 589 10.47 12.76 -20.18
N LEU A 590 10.12 13.85 -19.52
CA LEU A 590 9.15 14.81 -20.05
C LEU A 590 9.64 15.50 -21.33
N VAL A 591 10.92 15.87 -21.40
CA VAL A 591 11.53 16.45 -22.60
C VAL A 591 11.45 15.47 -23.76
N ILE A 592 11.69 14.18 -23.54
CA ILE A 592 11.56 13.13 -24.56
C ILE A 592 10.10 12.96 -25.01
N LEU A 593 9.15 12.99 -24.09
CA LEU A 593 7.72 12.81 -24.37
C LEU A 593 7.05 14.07 -24.95
N LEU A 594 7.62 15.26 -24.74
CA LEU A 594 7.03 16.54 -25.11
C LEU A 594 6.60 16.63 -26.57
N PRO A 595 7.37 16.18 -27.59
CA PRO A 595 6.94 16.22 -28.99
C PRO A 595 5.66 15.43 -29.26
N SER A 596 5.39 14.37 -28.49
CA SER A 596 4.16 13.58 -28.65
C SER A 596 2.88 14.37 -28.28
N MET A 597 3.05 15.47 -27.54
CA MET A 597 1.95 16.35 -27.11
C MET A 597 1.52 17.37 -28.18
N ALA A 598 2.15 17.40 -29.36
CA ALA A 598 1.84 18.35 -30.40
C ALA A 598 0.34 18.41 -30.80
N ARG A 599 -0.37 17.28 -30.67
CA ARG A 599 -1.76 17.08 -31.11
C ARG A 599 -2.72 16.80 -29.94
N ILE A 600 -2.63 17.56 -28.86
CA ILE A 600 -3.53 17.43 -27.73
C ILE A 600 -4.95 17.91 -28.04
N LYS A 601 -5.89 17.53 -27.17
CA LYS A 601 -7.25 18.05 -27.17
C LYS A 601 -7.33 19.39 -26.45
N ASP A 602 -8.36 20.18 -26.74
CA ASP A 602 -8.60 21.49 -26.11
C ASP A 602 -8.73 21.37 -24.56
N GLU A 603 -9.29 20.27 -24.06
CA GLU A 603 -9.46 19.99 -22.63
C GLU A 603 -8.11 19.85 -21.90
N ASP A 604 -7.06 19.37 -22.56
CA ASP A 604 -5.73 19.14 -22.01
C ASP A 604 -4.77 20.33 -22.17
N LEU A 605 -5.18 21.35 -22.95
CA LEU A 605 -4.33 22.48 -23.32
C LEU A 605 -3.73 23.20 -22.10
N GLU A 606 -4.55 23.48 -21.10
CA GLU A 606 -4.10 24.20 -19.91
C GLU A 606 -3.05 23.40 -19.13
N SER A 607 -3.25 22.09 -18.98
CA SER A 607 -2.31 21.17 -18.32
C SER A 607 -0.99 21.09 -19.09
N ALA A 608 -1.04 21.03 -20.40
CA ALA A 608 0.15 20.99 -21.26
C ALA A 608 0.95 22.31 -21.17
N MET A 609 0.28 23.47 -21.26
CA MET A 609 0.96 24.77 -21.09
C MET A 609 1.60 24.92 -19.71
N LYS A 610 0.93 24.46 -18.63
CA LYS A 610 1.51 24.43 -17.27
C LYS A 610 2.75 23.54 -17.21
N ALA A 611 2.71 22.37 -17.84
CA ALA A 611 3.84 21.44 -17.89
C ALA A 611 5.02 22.03 -18.69
N MET A 612 4.78 22.68 -19.83
CA MET A 612 5.81 23.36 -20.61
C MET A 612 6.49 24.48 -19.80
N LYS A 613 5.71 25.28 -19.09
CA LYS A 613 6.23 26.32 -18.19
C LYS A 613 7.04 25.72 -17.03
N LEU A 614 6.59 24.62 -16.46
CA LEU A 614 7.30 23.90 -15.41
C LEU A 614 8.65 23.38 -15.91
N LEU A 615 8.70 22.80 -17.11
CA LEU A 615 9.94 22.36 -17.75
C LEU A 615 10.91 23.53 -17.96
N TYR A 616 10.44 24.64 -18.49
CA TYR A 616 11.27 25.85 -18.63
C TYR A 616 11.87 26.31 -17.29
N GLN A 617 11.05 26.36 -16.22
CA GLN A 617 11.47 26.76 -14.88
C GLN A 617 12.41 25.75 -14.21
N THR A 618 12.37 24.50 -14.60
CA THR A 618 13.24 23.43 -14.06
C THR A 618 14.56 23.35 -14.81
N GLY A 619 14.54 23.71 -16.10
CA GLY A 619 15.71 23.73 -16.98
C GLY A 619 16.84 24.59 -16.45
N GLY A 620 18.09 24.08 -16.53
CA GLY A 620 19.27 24.70 -15.99
C GLY A 620 19.64 24.32 -14.55
N GLN A 621 18.79 23.53 -13.89
CA GLN A 621 19.18 22.82 -12.65
C GLN A 621 20.10 21.65 -12.97
N THR A 622 20.81 21.13 -11.96
CA THR A 622 21.70 19.96 -12.11
C THR A 622 20.95 18.79 -12.78
N GLY A 623 21.47 18.29 -13.88
CA GLY A 623 20.84 17.20 -14.65
C GLY A 623 19.66 17.60 -15.55
N CYS A 624 19.27 18.89 -15.59
CA CYS A 624 18.12 19.36 -16.38
C CYS A 624 18.62 20.25 -17.54
N SER A 625 18.88 19.66 -18.70
CA SER A 625 19.39 20.39 -19.88
C SER A 625 18.31 21.30 -20.48
N ARG A 626 18.55 22.61 -20.40
CA ARG A 626 17.68 23.61 -21.02
C ARG A 626 17.73 23.55 -22.55
N GLU A 627 18.89 23.16 -23.11
CA GLU A 627 19.07 23.00 -24.54
C GLU A 627 18.23 21.86 -25.10
N ALA A 628 18.26 20.68 -24.44
CA ALA A 628 17.42 19.56 -24.83
C ALA A 628 15.92 19.90 -24.81
N TYR A 629 15.49 20.76 -23.89
CA TYR A 629 14.11 21.25 -23.86
C TYR A 629 13.79 22.12 -25.09
N PHE A 630 14.68 23.04 -25.47
CA PHE A 630 14.47 23.86 -26.65
C PHE A 630 14.47 23.04 -27.95
N GLU A 631 15.36 22.06 -28.08
CA GLU A 631 15.33 21.12 -29.20
C GLU A 631 13.99 20.35 -29.28
N ALA A 632 13.41 19.97 -28.13
CA ALA A 632 12.12 19.32 -28.10
C ALA A 632 10.98 20.26 -28.54
N LEU A 633 11.02 21.54 -28.18
CA LEU A 633 10.07 22.55 -28.68
C LEU A 633 10.18 22.78 -30.20
N GLU A 634 11.40 22.80 -30.72
CA GLU A 634 11.62 22.94 -32.18
C GLU A 634 11.04 21.73 -32.93
N ARG A 635 11.27 20.50 -32.44
CA ARG A 635 10.65 19.30 -33.01
C ARG A 635 9.14 19.33 -32.98
N MET A 636 8.53 19.91 -31.93
CA MET A 636 7.06 20.13 -31.92
C MET A 636 6.59 21.08 -33.03
N ARG A 637 7.35 22.13 -33.28
CA ARG A 637 7.03 23.11 -34.35
C ARG A 637 7.09 22.54 -35.77
N GLU A 638 7.95 21.55 -35.98
CA GLU A 638 8.05 20.82 -37.25
C GLU A 638 6.81 19.95 -37.55
N ASP A 639 6.00 19.63 -36.53
CA ASP A 639 4.75 18.91 -36.71
C ASP A 639 3.67 19.85 -37.33
N GLY A 640 3.39 19.68 -38.61
CA GLY A 640 2.41 20.47 -39.34
C GLY A 640 0.96 20.42 -38.81
N LYS A 641 0.71 19.77 -37.68
CA LYS A 641 -0.58 19.67 -36.97
C LYS A 641 -0.47 20.08 -35.52
N LEU A 642 0.50 20.92 -35.18
CA LEU A 642 0.66 21.48 -33.84
C LEU A 642 -0.60 22.21 -33.39
N HIS A 643 -1.01 21.94 -32.13
CA HIS A 643 -2.18 22.62 -31.54
C HIS A 643 -1.93 24.13 -31.41
N PRO A 644 -2.81 25.03 -31.90
CA PRO A 644 -2.58 26.47 -31.93
C PRO A 644 -2.19 27.07 -30.58
N GLY A 645 -2.80 26.64 -29.48
CA GLY A 645 -2.46 27.09 -28.14
C GLY A 645 -1.06 26.68 -27.68
N LEU A 646 -0.56 25.51 -28.09
CA LEU A 646 0.83 25.10 -27.83
C LEU A 646 1.80 25.89 -28.69
N GLU A 647 1.45 26.16 -29.93
CA GLU A 647 2.29 26.99 -30.81
C GLU A 647 2.47 28.39 -30.21
N GLY A 648 1.37 29.04 -29.78
CA GLY A 648 1.47 30.33 -29.06
C GLY A 648 2.30 30.23 -27.80
N CYS A 649 2.16 29.13 -27.02
CA CYS A 649 2.96 28.89 -25.82
C CYS A 649 4.46 28.74 -26.13
N ILE A 650 4.82 28.06 -27.23
CA ILE A 650 6.23 27.87 -27.65
C ILE A 650 6.83 29.23 -28.02
N HIS A 651 6.15 30.00 -28.87
CA HIS A 651 6.60 31.37 -29.25
C HIS A 651 6.79 32.24 -28.01
N GLY A 652 5.88 32.18 -27.03
CA GLY A 652 6.01 32.95 -25.80
C GLY A 652 7.21 32.52 -24.93
N ILE A 653 7.51 31.21 -24.86
CA ILE A 653 8.69 30.71 -24.12
C ILE A 653 9.98 31.12 -24.83
N LEU A 654 10.07 30.96 -26.16
CA LEU A 654 11.26 31.28 -26.94
C LEU A 654 11.53 32.80 -26.93
N PHE A 655 10.51 33.65 -27.05
CA PHE A 655 10.61 35.08 -26.86
C PHE A 655 11.10 35.45 -25.45
N GLY A 656 10.47 34.88 -24.40
CA GLY A 656 10.83 35.17 -23.02
C GLY A 656 12.27 34.79 -22.64
N CYS A 657 12.91 33.89 -23.40
CA CYS A 657 14.33 33.51 -23.19
C CYS A 657 15.27 34.18 -24.22
N GLY A 658 14.80 35.07 -25.09
CA GLY A 658 15.59 35.79 -26.08
C GLY A 658 16.10 34.94 -27.25
N ARG A 659 15.41 33.82 -27.55
CA ARG A 659 15.68 32.97 -28.73
C ARG A 659 14.84 33.33 -29.92
N GLU A 660 13.78 34.06 -29.73
CA GLU A 660 12.92 34.63 -30.78
C GLU A 660 12.74 36.13 -30.53
N GLU A 661 12.63 36.87 -31.60
CA GLU A 661 12.28 38.27 -31.56
C GLU A 661 10.75 38.44 -31.62
N ALA A 662 10.23 39.57 -31.16
CA ALA A 662 8.79 39.84 -31.12
C ALA A 662 8.09 39.64 -32.47
N TYR A 663 8.77 40.01 -33.56
CA TYR A 663 8.22 39.95 -34.92
C TYR A 663 7.92 38.50 -35.38
N GLU A 664 8.61 37.48 -34.84
CA GLU A 664 8.41 36.10 -35.22
C GLU A 664 7.08 35.56 -34.63
N ALA A 665 6.79 35.81 -33.35
CA ALA A 665 5.49 35.52 -32.74
C ALA A 665 4.35 36.29 -33.38
N GLU A 666 4.58 37.56 -33.76
CA GLU A 666 3.64 38.39 -34.53
C GLU A 666 3.38 37.81 -35.93
N ALA A 667 4.40 37.33 -36.62
CA ALA A 667 4.28 36.72 -37.94
C ALA A 667 3.46 35.40 -37.87
N ALA A 668 3.70 34.57 -36.85
CA ALA A 668 2.88 33.37 -36.60
C ALA A 668 1.40 33.72 -36.38
N GLY A 669 1.10 34.70 -35.51
CA GLY A 669 -0.25 35.16 -35.27
C GLY A 669 -0.93 35.75 -36.53
N ARG A 670 -0.20 36.50 -37.34
CA ARG A 670 -0.69 37.01 -38.66
C ARG A 670 -0.99 35.87 -39.62
N GLY A 671 -0.22 34.74 -39.56
CA GLY A 671 -0.47 33.57 -40.37
C GLY A 671 -1.87 32.99 -40.12
N TYR A 672 -2.30 32.97 -38.87
CA TYR A 672 -3.66 32.57 -38.50
C TYR A 672 -4.74 33.55 -39.07
N ILE A 673 -4.50 34.84 -38.98
CA ILE A 673 -5.47 35.88 -39.40
C ILE A 673 -5.61 35.94 -40.91
N THR A 674 -4.54 35.79 -41.66
CA THR A 674 -4.51 35.87 -43.14
C THR A 674 -4.78 34.53 -43.81
N GLY A 675 -4.92 33.46 -43.06
CA GLY A 675 -5.14 32.10 -43.53
C GLY A 675 -6.58 31.80 -43.88
N THR A 676 -6.98 30.54 -43.74
CA THR A 676 -8.37 30.10 -43.99
C THR A 676 -9.30 30.59 -42.86
N ARG A 677 -10.61 30.56 -43.08
CA ARG A 677 -11.61 30.91 -42.06
C ARG A 677 -11.42 30.07 -40.78
N GLU A 678 -11.14 28.80 -40.94
CA GLU A 678 -10.85 27.88 -39.80
C GLU A 678 -9.61 28.33 -39.02
N GLN A 679 -8.56 28.77 -39.67
CA GLN A 679 -7.34 29.30 -39.03
C GLN A 679 -7.64 30.59 -38.29
N LEU A 680 -8.41 31.49 -38.87
CA LEU A 680 -8.82 32.76 -38.23
C LEU A 680 -9.52 32.47 -36.89
N LEU A 681 -10.44 31.51 -36.83
CA LEU A 681 -11.14 31.15 -35.59
C LEU A 681 -10.21 30.53 -34.53
N LYS A 682 -9.09 29.93 -34.93
CA LYS A 682 -8.05 29.40 -34.03
C LYS A 682 -7.13 30.47 -33.44
N THR A 683 -7.17 31.71 -33.92
CA THR A 683 -6.34 32.82 -33.40
C THR A 683 -6.53 33.05 -31.91
N ALA A 684 -7.77 32.98 -31.41
CA ALA A 684 -8.05 33.14 -29.96
C ALA A 684 -7.33 32.09 -29.09
N VAL A 685 -7.24 30.85 -29.56
CA VAL A 685 -6.56 29.76 -28.88
C VAL A 685 -5.03 29.95 -28.95
N PHE A 686 -4.49 30.39 -30.08
CA PHE A 686 -3.09 30.77 -30.25
C PHE A 686 -2.70 31.89 -29.25
N LEU A 687 -3.50 32.95 -29.18
CA LEU A 687 -3.28 34.09 -28.26
C LEU A 687 -3.35 33.63 -26.80
N ARG A 688 -4.23 32.69 -26.45
CA ARG A 688 -4.29 32.13 -25.12
C ARG A 688 -2.95 31.49 -24.73
N GLY A 689 -2.34 30.70 -25.60
CA GLY A 689 -1.02 30.11 -25.37
C GLY A 689 0.08 31.14 -25.26
N LEU A 690 0.11 32.10 -26.16
CA LEU A 690 1.10 33.16 -26.23
C LEU A 690 1.13 34.02 -24.93
N PHE A 691 -0.06 34.50 -24.53
CA PHE A 691 -0.17 35.36 -23.33
C PHE A 691 -0.02 34.58 -22.02
N PHE A 692 -0.23 33.28 -22.01
CA PHE A 692 0.05 32.43 -20.86
C PHE A 692 1.54 32.44 -20.46
N THR A 693 2.43 32.57 -21.46
CA THR A 693 3.89 32.52 -21.26
C THR A 693 4.59 33.86 -21.43
N ALA A 694 4.10 34.72 -22.34
CA ALA A 694 4.73 36.01 -22.69
C ALA A 694 3.69 37.11 -22.85
N ARG A 695 2.93 37.45 -21.80
CA ARG A 695 1.97 38.55 -21.83
C ARG A 695 2.60 39.93 -22.14
N ASP A 696 3.86 40.11 -21.76
CA ASP A 696 4.59 41.35 -21.93
C ASP A 696 4.86 41.68 -23.42
N LEU A 697 4.80 40.66 -24.27
CA LEU A 697 4.98 40.81 -25.72
C LEU A 697 4.00 41.88 -26.33
N ILE A 698 2.78 41.99 -25.79
CA ILE A 698 1.79 42.93 -26.23
C ILE A 698 2.24 44.40 -26.06
N PHE A 699 3.17 44.65 -25.15
CA PHE A 699 3.70 45.97 -24.83
C PHE A 699 5.07 46.22 -25.45
N MET A 700 5.77 45.16 -25.86
CA MET A 700 7.13 45.24 -26.41
C MET A 700 7.13 45.19 -27.93
N GLY A 701 6.20 44.49 -28.56
CA GLY A 701 6.06 44.37 -29.99
C GLY A 701 5.22 45.51 -30.58
N GLN A 702 5.72 46.17 -31.63
CA GLN A 702 4.95 47.21 -32.32
C GLN A 702 3.81 46.62 -33.18
N GLY A 703 3.85 45.34 -33.53
CA GLY A 703 2.93 44.67 -34.41
C GLY A 703 1.75 43.97 -33.74
N MET A 704 1.84 43.71 -32.40
CA MET A 704 0.86 42.89 -31.70
C MET A 704 -0.52 43.58 -31.60
N ILE A 705 -0.59 44.86 -31.27
CA ILE A 705 -1.86 45.63 -31.20
C ILE A 705 -2.50 45.78 -32.58
N PRO A 706 -1.79 46.17 -33.67
CA PRO A 706 -2.30 46.15 -35.01
C PRO A 706 -2.77 44.77 -35.49
N MET A 707 -2.09 43.69 -35.04
CA MET A 707 -2.51 42.33 -35.38
C MET A 707 -3.84 41.96 -34.69
N LEU A 708 -4.01 42.29 -33.42
CA LEU A 708 -5.29 42.09 -32.71
C LEU A 708 -6.42 42.91 -33.36
N ASP A 709 -6.17 44.12 -33.74
CA ASP A 709 -7.14 44.99 -34.43
C ASP A 709 -7.58 44.38 -35.77
N ALA A 710 -6.64 43.91 -36.59
CA ALA A 710 -6.91 43.18 -37.79
C ALA A 710 -7.72 41.90 -37.58
N PHE A 711 -7.44 41.17 -36.49
CA PHE A 711 -8.23 39.99 -36.12
C PHE A 711 -9.68 40.35 -35.82
N PHE A 712 -9.91 41.27 -34.89
CA PHE A 712 -11.27 41.68 -34.52
C PHE A 712 -12.08 42.30 -35.69
N SER A 713 -11.40 42.97 -36.62
CA SER A 713 -12.04 43.55 -37.82
C SER A 713 -12.52 42.52 -38.84
N GLN A 714 -12.02 41.28 -38.78
CA GLN A 714 -12.37 40.18 -39.69
C GLN A 714 -13.38 39.17 -39.11
N VAL A 715 -13.61 39.20 -37.79
CA VAL A 715 -14.53 38.29 -37.09
C VAL A 715 -15.95 38.85 -37.12
N GLU A 716 -16.95 38.03 -37.50
CA GLU A 716 -18.37 38.40 -37.47
C GLU A 716 -18.92 38.32 -36.04
N ASP A 717 -20.02 39.08 -35.76
CA ASP A 717 -20.60 39.15 -34.41
C ASP A 717 -20.96 37.79 -33.83
N GLY A 718 -21.48 36.84 -34.62
CA GLY A 718 -21.82 35.51 -34.21
C GLY A 718 -20.57 34.70 -33.78
N GLU A 719 -19.51 34.76 -34.58
CA GLU A 719 -18.24 34.10 -34.34
C GLU A 719 -17.49 34.70 -33.13
N PHE A 720 -17.59 36.03 -32.95
CA PHE A 720 -17.03 36.71 -31.80
C PHE A 720 -17.60 36.15 -30.48
N LEU A 721 -18.90 35.86 -30.42
CA LEU A 721 -19.54 35.26 -29.28
C LEU A 721 -19.01 33.82 -29.02
N GLU A 722 -18.75 33.04 -30.08
CA GLU A 722 -18.15 31.72 -29.97
C GLU A 722 -16.69 31.78 -29.48
N LEU A 723 -15.92 32.78 -29.89
CA LEU A 723 -14.53 32.99 -29.51
C LEU A 723 -14.36 33.58 -28.10
N LEU A 724 -15.40 34.24 -27.59
CA LEU A 724 -15.34 34.98 -26.31
C LEU A 724 -14.81 34.18 -25.12
N PRO A 725 -15.17 32.91 -24.93
CA PRO A 725 -14.58 32.10 -23.85
C PRO A 725 -13.06 32.00 -23.93
N GLN A 726 -12.50 31.74 -25.12
CA GLN A 726 -11.05 31.60 -25.32
C GLN A 726 -10.34 32.95 -25.19
N LEU A 727 -10.94 34.04 -25.71
CA LEU A 727 -10.43 35.39 -25.52
C LEU A 727 -10.41 35.81 -24.06
N ARG A 728 -11.46 35.49 -23.30
CA ARG A 728 -11.47 35.72 -21.82
C ARG A 728 -10.35 34.99 -21.12
N LEU A 729 -10.07 33.75 -21.51
CA LEU A 729 -8.96 32.98 -20.95
C LEU A 729 -7.59 33.57 -21.34
N ALA A 730 -7.44 34.06 -22.60
CA ALA A 730 -6.23 34.71 -23.08
C ALA A 730 -5.96 36.01 -22.32
N PHE A 731 -6.96 36.88 -22.22
CA PHE A 731 -6.82 38.15 -21.52
C PHE A 731 -6.91 38.05 -20.00
N GLY A 732 -7.37 36.93 -19.46
CA GLY A 732 -7.33 36.63 -18.02
C GLY A 732 -5.94 36.55 -17.45
N ALA A 733 -4.90 36.40 -18.26
CA ALA A 733 -3.50 36.46 -17.86
C ALA A 733 -3.02 37.87 -17.43
N PHE A 734 -3.78 38.92 -17.82
CA PHE A 734 -3.43 40.31 -17.57
C PHE A 734 -4.07 40.85 -16.30
N THR A 735 -3.38 41.76 -15.65
CA THR A 735 -3.95 42.55 -14.54
C THR A 735 -4.93 43.63 -15.09
N PRO A 736 -5.88 44.11 -14.26
CA PRO A 736 -6.79 45.18 -14.68
C PRO A 736 -6.08 46.45 -15.20
N GLY A 737 -4.92 46.78 -14.65
CA GLY A 737 -4.07 47.89 -15.10
C GLY A 737 -3.46 47.66 -16.47
N GLU A 738 -2.99 46.45 -16.75
CA GLU A 738 -2.45 46.05 -18.05
C GLU A 738 -3.56 46.04 -19.11
N LEU A 739 -4.77 45.54 -18.81
CA LEU A 739 -5.92 45.57 -19.71
C LEU A 739 -6.29 46.99 -20.08
N LYS A 740 -6.29 47.92 -19.12
CA LYS A 740 -6.55 49.35 -19.41
C LYS A 740 -5.47 49.93 -20.35
N ARG A 741 -4.21 49.52 -20.17
CA ARG A 741 -3.11 49.94 -21.04
C ARG A 741 -3.27 49.39 -22.46
N VAL A 742 -3.65 48.12 -22.60
CA VAL A 742 -3.97 47.50 -23.92
C VAL A 742 -5.10 48.25 -24.62
N GLY A 743 -6.18 48.54 -23.88
CA GLY A 743 -7.32 49.30 -24.44
C GLY A 743 -6.95 50.70 -24.91
N ASN A 744 -6.10 51.42 -24.19
CA ASN A 744 -5.58 52.70 -24.58
C ASN A 744 -4.70 52.66 -25.84
N LEU A 745 -3.88 51.60 -25.96
CA LEU A 745 -3.05 51.38 -27.16
C LEU A 745 -3.92 51.08 -28.40
N ALA A 746 -4.95 50.29 -28.23
CA ALA A 746 -5.92 50.00 -29.32
C ALA A 746 -6.71 51.24 -29.74
N ALA A 747 -7.20 52.05 -28.78
CA ALA A 747 -7.88 53.30 -29.05
C ALA A 747 -6.99 54.29 -29.83
N GLY A 748 -5.68 54.32 -29.54
CA GLY A 748 -4.69 55.14 -30.26
C GLY A 748 -4.58 54.81 -31.76
N LEU A 749 -4.82 53.55 -32.18
CA LEU A 749 -4.83 53.18 -33.61
C LEU A 749 -5.98 53.83 -34.38
N HIS A 750 -7.10 54.02 -33.74
CA HIS A 750 -8.32 54.62 -34.38
C HIS A 750 -8.43 56.12 -34.13
N ARG A 751 -7.41 56.78 -33.62
CA ARG A 751 -7.41 58.21 -33.29
C ARG A 751 -8.52 58.61 -32.32
N GLU A 752 -9.05 57.69 -31.56
CA GLU A 752 -10.06 57.97 -30.53
C GLU A 752 -9.36 58.48 -29.26
N LYS A 753 -9.97 59.48 -28.61
CA LYS A 753 -9.55 59.94 -27.30
C LYS A 753 -9.77 58.81 -26.31
N SER A 754 -8.76 58.54 -25.46
CA SER A 754 -8.73 57.46 -24.47
C SER A 754 -10.11 57.07 -23.94
N LEU A 755 -10.29 55.74 -23.72
CA LEU A 755 -11.49 55.16 -23.05
C LEU A 755 -11.68 55.75 -21.64
N GLU A 756 -12.00 57.07 -21.56
CA GLU A 756 -12.55 57.66 -20.35
C GLU A 756 -14.02 57.27 -20.30
N LYS A 757 -14.31 56.38 -19.42
CA LYS A 757 -15.61 56.04 -18.85
C LYS A 757 -16.84 56.53 -19.63
N GLU A 758 -17.24 55.87 -20.65
CA GLU A 758 -18.66 55.57 -20.80
C GLU A 758 -18.91 54.35 -19.90
N THR A 759 -19.32 54.61 -18.65
CA THR A 759 -20.06 53.63 -17.88
C THR A 759 -21.31 53.34 -18.71
N SER A 760 -21.27 52.30 -19.55
CA SER A 760 -22.49 51.71 -20.07
C SER A 760 -23.46 51.59 -18.89
N PRO A 761 -24.65 52.15 -18.98
CA PRO A 761 -25.62 52.00 -17.92
C PRO A 761 -25.86 50.49 -17.77
N VAL A 762 -25.28 49.92 -16.76
CA VAL A 762 -25.60 48.54 -16.38
C VAL A 762 -27.08 48.57 -16.07
N PHE A 763 -27.91 48.04 -16.99
CA PHE A 763 -29.34 47.97 -16.78
C PHE A 763 -29.58 47.43 -15.40
N PRO A 764 -30.37 48.11 -14.53
CA PRO A 764 -30.62 47.66 -13.14
C PRO A 764 -31.02 46.21 -13.03
N GLY A 765 -31.69 45.67 -14.08
CA GLY A 765 -32.05 44.25 -14.17
C GLY A 765 -30.86 43.29 -14.31
N VAL A 766 -29.79 43.70 -15.01
CA VAL A 766 -28.58 42.85 -15.15
C VAL A 766 -27.80 42.76 -13.81
N PHE A 767 -27.81 43.87 -13.05
CA PHE A 767 -27.21 43.88 -11.72
C PHE A 767 -28.01 43.06 -10.71
N ALA A 768 -29.35 43.12 -10.79
CA ALA A 768 -30.24 42.31 -9.99
C ALA A 768 -30.05 40.80 -10.29
N TYR A 769 -30.05 40.45 -11.58
CA TYR A 769 -29.83 39.08 -12.05
C TYR A 769 -28.42 38.55 -11.66
N GLY A 770 -27.38 39.37 -11.75
CA GLY A 770 -26.03 39.00 -11.28
C GLY A 770 -25.99 38.72 -9.78
N LYS A 771 -26.71 39.48 -8.96
CA LYS A 771 -26.84 39.28 -7.54
C LYS A 771 -27.64 38.02 -7.17
N GLU A 772 -28.71 37.70 -7.93
CA GLU A 772 -29.48 36.48 -7.81
C GLU A 772 -28.61 35.26 -8.17
N LEU A 773 -27.80 35.33 -9.22
CA LEU A 773 -26.88 34.30 -9.63
C LEU A 773 -25.77 34.07 -8.54
N GLU A 774 -25.23 35.15 -8.00
CA GLU A 774 -24.26 35.08 -6.90
C GLU A 774 -24.84 34.44 -5.63
N ASN A 775 -26.07 34.78 -5.29
CA ASN A 775 -26.81 34.18 -4.18
C ASN A 775 -27.13 32.70 -4.43
N PHE A 776 -27.53 32.34 -5.66
CA PHE A 776 -27.77 30.96 -6.06
C PHE A 776 -26.49 30.12 -5.97
N VAL A 777 -25.35 30.62 -6.46
CA VAL A 777 -24.06 29.96 -6.36
C VAL A 777 -23.64 29.80 -4.87
N LYS A 778 -23.81 30.84 -4.05
CA LYS A 778 -23.54 30.75 -2.61
C LYS A 778 -24.39 29.69 -1.91
N LEU A 779 -25.71 29.67 -2.18
CA LEU A 779 -26.62 28.66 -1.62
C LEU A 779 -26.26 27.24 -2.13
N SER A 780 -25.87 27.09 -3.38
CA SER A 780 -25.43 25.80 -3.95
C SER A 780 -24.07 25.33 -3.40
N MET A 781 -23.21 26.26 -2.96
CA MET A 781 -21.92 25.94 -2.32
C MET A 781 -22.03 25.75 -0.79
N GLU A 782 -23.05 26.28 -0.14
CA GLU A 782 -23.27 26.12 1.29
C GLU A 782 -24.02 24.83 1.67
N GLY A 783 -24.52 24.07 0.69
CA GLY A 783 -25.18 22.76 0.88
C GLY A 783 -26.43 22.87 1.75
N GLU A 784 -27.58 22.41 1.29
CA GLU A 784 -28.75 22.22 2.12
C GLU A 784 -28.40 21.37 3.36
N PRO A 785 -28.89 21.74 4.56
CA PRO A 785 -28.78 20.84 5.72
C PRO A 785 -29.64 19.61 5.40
N ASP A 786 -29.00 18.44 5.41
CA ASP A 786 -29.64 17.13 5.33
C ASP A 786 -30.74 17.01 6.39
N GLU A 787 -31.99 17.23 6.00
CA GLU A 787 -33.14 16.66 6.68
C GLU A 787 -33.39 15.25 6.11
N ARG A 788 -32.72 14.24 6.75
CA ARG A 788 -33.32 12.93 7.02
C ARG A 788 -32.35 12.02 7.78
#